data_6f9f679ce402952af479725721797167
#
_entry.id   6f9f679ce402952af479725721797167
#
_cell.length_a   1.000
_cell.length_b   1.000
_cell.length_c   1.000
_cell.angle_alpha   90.00
_cell.angle_beta   90.00
_cell.angle_gamma   90.00
#
_symmetry.space_group_name_H-M   'P 1'
#
loop_
_entity.id
_entity.type
_entity.pdbx_description
1 polymer ?
#
loop_
_entity_poly.entity_id
_entity_poly.type
_entity_poly.pdbx_seq_one_letter_code
_entity_poly.pdbx_strand_id
1 'polypeptide(L)'
;AAAKATLPSGFAMHVFASEPDIRNPIAFCEDHRGRLWVAEGLSYPKRVGHPPAQGTPEQLRKDIFSGKDRILVFEDTDGDHKADKRTVFLENVNLISGMEFGFGGLWVGAAPYLMFIPIADGDAPKPAGDPQILLDGWNYTADTHETLNTFNWGPDGWLYGCHGVFCPSHVGKPGATENDRQWVDAGVWRYHPVTHRFEIFTEGGSNPWGIDFDEHGNLWSEMCVIPHLFHMIQGARVLRQGGEHYTYNRDETQRNAKHRDPRSRKSIFPYVYEDIGTHADHVHWAGAAGPHAANGRSDAMGGGHAHAGMLCYLGTSWPASYRNNLIIGNIHGQRMNIDLPVARGSGYVGKHGQDLLNFNDRWSQTLNQRLDPDGSVFVIDWYDANQCHHGRDDGHDHSSGRIYKIVYQNQPVTRTNLTTLTPAQLVSLVGSKNEWLSRHARRVLQERVAAAGTQESVDEIPAGIRDYARTRKAAEKMPALEALHDAVDGSGDASSRLRALWALHLTGRILPEDAARWIRDPDPQIRAWTVQTFFEHSGMLFSEPTFEQLAGSSVEALVALASEDPSPVVRRAVASAAQRVPVAQRWDILKALLRHGEDSSDFNLPLLYWYATEGPVSTDADRATQLLQECKIPKVREFIARRLTQMALAKN
;
A
#
# COMPACT_ATOMS: atom_id res chain seq x y z
N ALA A 1 23.21 20.42 -0.13
CA ALA A 1 22.18 20.06 0.86
C ALA A 1 22.80 19.53 2.16
N ALA A 2 23.51 18.41 2.18
CA ALA A 2 24.00 17.77 3.42
C ALA A 2 24.72 18.73 4.38
N ALA A 3 25.64 19.55 3.89
CA ALA A 3 26.38 20.50 4.72
C ALA A 3 25.55 21.67 5.28
N LYS A 4 24.34 21.91 4.72
CA LYS A 4 23.42 22.96 5.17
C LYS A 4 22.30 22.42 6.05
N ALA A 5 22.14 21.10 6.09
CA ALA A 5 21.02 20.45 6.74
C ALA A 5 21.07 20.62 8.26
N THR A 6 19.89 20.82 8.84
CA THR A 6 19.69 20.83 10.29
C THR A 6 19.00 19.54 10.69
N LEU A 7 19.64 18.79 11.60
CA LEU A 7 19.12 17.54 12.17
C LEU A 7 19.09 17.63 13.70
N PRO A 8 18.28 16.80 14.38
CA PRO A 8 18.33 16.65 15.82
C PRO A 8 19.69 16.14 16.31
N SER A 9 20.01 16.42 17.58
CA SER A 9 21.26 15.98 18.19
C SER A 9 21.46 14.46 18.11
N GLY A 10 22.65 14.02 17.74
CA GLY A 10 23.02 12.62 17.57
C GLY A 10 22.77 12.05 16.17
N PHE A 11 22.06 12.76 15.30
CA PHE A 11 21.88 12.36 13.92
C PHE A 11 22.94 12.95 12.99
N ALA A 12 23.33 12.19 11.99
CA ALA A 12 24.17 12.61 10.89
C ALA A 12 23.53 12.20 9.55
N MET A 13 23.76 13.01 8.51
CA MET A 13 23.32 12.71 7.15
C MET A 13 24.55 12.58 6.24
N HIS A 14 24.74 11.38 5.71
CA HIS A 14 25.77 11.10 4.73
C HIS A 14 25.23 11.27 3.31
N VAL A 15 26.04 11.76 2.38
CA VAL A 15 25.76 11.66 0.95
C VAL A 15 26.19 10.25 0.53
N PHE A 16 25.23 9.36 0.34
CA PHE A 16 25.48 7.97 -0.04
C PHE A 16 25.88 7.88 -1.52
N ALA A 17 25.18 8.58 -2.40
CA ALA A 17 25.53 8.76 -3.79
C ALA A 17 25.05 10.14 -4.29
N SER A 18 25.73 10.69 -5.27
CA SER A 18 25.36 11.98 -5.88
C SER A 18 25.71 12.00 -7.37
N GLU A 19 25.36 13.09 -8.03
CA GLU A 19 25.80 13.34 -9.39
C GLU A 19 27.34 13.28 -9.52
N PRO A 20 27.91 12.67 -10.55
CA PRO A 20 27.26 12.17 -11.77
C PRO A 20 26.80 10.70 -11.69
N ASP A 21 26.96 10.02 -10.56
CA ASP A 21 26.68 8.59 -10.43
C ASP A 21 25.18 8.29 -10.37
N ILE A 22 24.38 9.23 -9.87
CA ILE A 22 22.92 9.18 -9.82
C ILE A 22 22.32 10.50 -10.32
N ARG A 23 21.21 10.43 -11.06
CA ARG A 23 20.45 11.58 -11.55
C ARG A 23 18.95 11.32 -11.39
N ASN A 24 18.19 12.33 -10.96
CA ASN A 24 16.73 12.28 -10.80
C ASN A 24 16.23 10.92 -10.24
N PRO A 25 16.65 10.48 -9.04
CA PRO A 25 16.14 9.25 -8.46
C PRO A 25 14.64 9.38 -8.17
N ILE A 26 13.83 8.46 -8.72
CA ILE A 26 12.37 8.53 -8.67
C ILE A 26 11.76 7.43 -7.79
N ALA A 27 12.34 6.24 -7.79
CA ALA A 27 11.92 5.10 -6.99
C ALA A 27 13.13 4.29 -6.55
N PHE A 28 13.03 3.62 -5.41
CA PHE A 28 14.09 2.75 -4.94
C PHE A 28 13.56 1.67 -4.01
N CYS A 29 14.32 0.59 -3.88
CA CYS A 29 14.07 -0.51 -2.95
C CYS A 29 15.39 -1.16 -2.55
N GLU A 30 15.31 -2.11 -1.64
CA GLU A 30 16.47 -2.90 -1.22
C GLU A 30 16.24 -4.38 -1.50
N ASP A 31 17.29 -5.07 -1.90
CA ASP A 31 17.23 -6.50 -2.06
C ASP A 31 17.53 -7.24 -0.75
N HIS A 32 17.53 -8.55 -0.80
CA HIS A 32 17.81 -9.43 0.35
C HIS A 32 19.25 -9.37 0.88
N ARG A 33 20.14 -8.61 0.23
CA ARG A 33 21.51 -8.34 0.67
C ARG A 33 21.68 -6.94 1.24
N GLY A 34 20.63 -6.09 1.20
CA GLY A 34 20.69 -4.68 1.54
C GLY A 34 21.38 -3.83 0.46
N ARG A 35 21.46 -4.32 -0.79
CA ARG A 35 21.90 -3.49 -1.92
C ARG A 35 20.77 -2.55 -2.31
N LEU A 36 21.12 -1.31 -2.60
CA LEU A 36 20.17 -0.28 -2.96
C LEU A 36 19.92 -0.27 -4.47
N TRP A 37 18.70 -0.57 -4.88
CA TRP A 37 18.24 -0.52 -6.27
C TRP A 37 17.51 0.79 -6.50
N VAL A 38 17.93 1.58 -7.48
CA VAL A 38 17.41 2.94 -7.71
C VAL A 38 17.05 3.12 -9.18
N ALA A 39 15.85 3.63 -9.42
CA ALA A 39 15.41 4.06 -10.75
C ALA A 39 15.67 5.55 -10.95
N GLU A 40 16.27 5.92 -12.06
CA GLU A 40 16.40 7.28 -12.56
C GLU A 40 15.26 7.63 -13.49
N GLY A 41 14.51 8.71 -13.19
CA GLY A 41 13.35 9.17 -13.95
C GLY A 41 13.70 10.16 -15.08
N LEU A 42 14.59 9.78 -15.99
CA LEU A 42 15.10 10.64 -17.07
C LEU A 42 14.12 10.82 -18.23
N SER A 43 13.04 10.01 -18.29
CA SER A 43 11.95 10.15 -19.26
C SER A 43 10.87 11.13 -18.79
N TYR A 44 10.75 11.35 -17.45
CA TYR A 44 9.78 12.29 -16.90
C TYR A 44 10.01 13.71 -17.47
N PRO A 45 8.98 14.53 -17.78
CA PRO A 45 7.56 14.29 -17.50
C PRO A 45 6.78 13.58 -18.63
N LYS A 46 7.41 13.12 -19.69
CA LYS A 46 6.69 12.52 -20.82
C LYS A 46 7.21 11.14 -21.19
N ARG A 47 6.26 10.21 -21.29
CA ARG A 47 6.51 8.92 -21.91
C ARG A 47 6.88 9.07 -23.38
N VAL A 48 7.87 8.33 -23.85
CA VAL A 48 8.24 8.28 -25.26
C VAL A 48 7.27 7.35 -26.01
N GLY A 49 6.65 7.84 -27.08
CA GLY A 49 5.75 7.06 -27.92
C GLY A 49 4.45 6.62 -27.25
N HIS A 50 3.74 5.73 -27.92
CA HIS A 50 2.50 5.12 -27.44
C HIS A 50 2.61 3.60 -27.50
N PRO A 51 2.17 2.87 -26.45
CA PRO A 51 2.15 1.42 -26.48
C PRO A 51 1.22 0.91 -27.58
N PRO A 52 1.55 -0.22 -28.21
CA PRO A 52 0.63 -0.84 -29.17
C PRO A 52 -0.61 -1.35 -28.44
N ALA A 53 -1.80 -1.09 -28.99
CA ALA A 53 -3.07 -1.53 -28.39
C ALA A 53 -3.16 -3.07 -28.26
N GLN A 54 -2.57 -3.78 -29.20
CA GLN A 54 -2.31 -5.23 -29.18
C GLN A 54 -0.94 -5.45 -29.81
N GLY A 55 0.07 -5.68 -29.00
CA GLY A 55 1.44 -5.81 -29.46
C GLY A 55 1.96 -7.24 -29.44
N THR A 56 2.79 -7.60 -30.43
CA THR A 56 3.63 -8.78 -30.30
C THR A 56 4.64 -8.58 -29.17
N PRO A 57 5.23 -9.65 -28.60
CA PRO A 57 6.28 -9.51 -27.58
C PRO A 57 7.42 -8.57 -28.01
N GLU A 58 7.82 -8.59 -29.28
CA GLU A 58 8.84 -7.70 -29.83
C GLU A 58 8.41 -6.23 -29.82
N GLN A 59 7.16 -5.95 -30.21
CA GLN A 59 6.61 -4.60 -30.19
C GLN A 59 6.48 -4.05 -28.78
N LEU A 60 6.02 -4.87 -27.84
CA LEU A 60 5.93 -4.52 -26.42
C LEU A 60 7.33 -4.26 -25.82
N ARG A 61 8.30 -5.13 -26.13
CA ARG A 61 9.68 -4.93 -25.71
C ARG A 61 10.26 -3.62 -26.25
N LYS A 62 10.04 -3.32 -27.53
CA LYS A 62 10.48 -2.06 -28.16
C LYS A 62 9.85 -0.85 -27.48
N ASP A 63 8.59 -0.93 -27.09
CA ASP A 63 7.88 0.12 -26.38
C ASP A 63 8.43 0.33 -24.97
N ILE A 64 8.62 -0.74 -24.20
CA ILE A 64 9.20 -0.71 -22.84
C ILE A 64 10.58 -0.05 -22.85
N PHE A 65 11.42 -0.36 -23.84
CA PHE A 65 12.80 0.13 -23.95
C PHE A 65 12.96 1.29 -24.93
N SER A 66 11.97 2.16 -25.03
CA SER A 66 12.03 3.38 -25.87
C SER A 66 12.31 4.65 -25.08
N GLY A 67 12.43 4.57 -23.76
CA GLY A 67 12.66 5.71 -22.86
C GLY A 67 14.13 6.04 -22.64
N LYS A 68 14.38 6.71 -21.51
CA LYS A 68 15.72 7.12 -21.07
C LYS A 68 16.03 6.67 -19.64
N ASP A 69 15.06 6.13 -18.92
CA ASP A 69 15.19 5.76 -17.52
C ASP A 69 16.18 4.60 -17.36
N ARG A 70 16.85 4.59 -16.23
CA ARG A 70 17.82 3.54 -15.89
C ARG A 70 17.48 2.96 -14.52
N ILE A 71 17.89 1.72 -14.30
CA ILE A 71 17.87 1.09 -12.99
C ILE A 71 19.31 0.78 -12.61
N LEU A 72 19.72 1.31 -11.47
CA LEU A 72 21.08 1.21 -10.94
C LEU A 72 21.08 0.43 -9.63
N VAL A 73 22.18 -0.22 -9.33
CA VAL A 73 22.41 -0.90 -8.03
C VAL A 73 23.65 -0.30 -7.39
N PHE A 74 23.50 0.13 -6.14
CA PHE A 74 24.56 0.71 -5.34
C PHE A 74 24.88 -0.18 -4.14
N GLU A 75 26.16 -0.26 -3.81
CA GLU A 75 26.67 -0.98 -2.64
C GLU A 75 27.70 -0.12 -1.91
N ASP A 76 27.62 -0.13 -0.58
CA ASP A 76 28.67 0.32 0.32
C ASP A 76 29.48 -0.93 0.73
N THR A 77 30.65 -1.13 0.15
CA THR A 77 31.46 -2.36 0.36
C THR A 77 32.48 -2.24 1.48
N ASP A 78 32.82 -1.03 1.94
CA ASP A 78 33.76 -0.78 3.01
C ASP A 78 33.11 -0.33 4.34
N GLY A 79 31.85 0.08 4.32
CA GLY A 79 31.06 0.40 5.53
C GLY A 79 31.18 1.84 5.99
N ASP A 80 31.51 2.78 5.09
CA ASP A 80 31.69 4.21 5.39
C ASP A 80 30.41 5.05 5.18
N HIS A 81 29.26 4.41 4.90
CA HIS A 81 27.96 5.01 4.57
C HIS A 81 27.93 5.73 3.21
N LYS A 82 28.82 5.36 2.30
CA LYS A 82 28.84 5.83 0.92
C LYS A 82 28.89 4.65 -0.04
N ALA A 83 28.30 4.84 -1.21
CA ALA A 83 28.39 3.85 -2.27
C ALA A 83 29.77 3.92 -2.92
N ASP A 84 30.49 2.81 -2.93
CA ASP A 84 31.76 2.63 -3.62
C ASP A 84 31.68 1.67 -4.81
N LYS A 85 30.53 0.98 -4.94
CA LYS A 85 30.25 0.13 -6.09
C LYS A 85 28.90 0.48 -6.71
N ARG A 86 28.91 0.68 -8.04
CA ARG A 86 27.74 1.01 -8.84
C ARG A 86 27.63 0.05 -10.02
N THR A 87 26.46 -0.56 -10.21
CA THR A 87 26.14 -1.43 -11.34
C THR A 87 24.95 -0.86 -12.11
N VAL A 88 25.03 -0.80 -13.44
CA VAL A 88 23.88 -0.51 -14.30
C VAL A 88 23.16 -1.82 -14.57
N PHE A 89 21.93 -1.96 -14.05
CA PHE A 89 21.12 -3.16 -14.23
C PHE A 89 20.31 -3.11 -15.54
N LEU A 90 19.70 -1.96 -15.83
CA LEU A 90 18.84 -1.80 -17.00
C LEU A 90 18.85 -0.34 -17.48
N GLU A 91 18.75 -0.16 -18.80
CA GLU A 91 18.72 1.16 -19.45
C GLU A 91 17.58 1.27 -20.45
N ASN A 92 17.26 2.51 -20.80
CA ASN A 92 16.26 2.88 -21.79
C ASN A 92 14.82 2.49 -21.43
N VAL A 93 14.54 2.28 -20.16
CA VAL A 93 13.16 2.01 -19.69
C VAL A 93 12.31 3.28 -19.83
N ASN A 94 11.01 3.12 -20.02
CA ASN A 94 10.13 4.21 -20.38
C ASN A 94 9.19 4.58 -19.23
N LEU A 95 9.47 5.70 -18.56
CA LEU A 95 8.63 6.31 -17.52
C LEU A 95 8.43 5.43 -16.26
N ILE A 96 9.51 5.08 -15.59
CA ILE A 96 9.45 4.39 -14.29
C ILE A 96 8.92 5.34 -13.21
N SER A 97 8.02 4.86 -12.36
CA SER A 97 7.50 5.60 -11.20
C SER A 97 7.42 4.80 -9.91
N GLY A 98 7.52 3.47 -9.98
CA GLY A 98 7.50 2.59 -8.81
C GLY A 98 8.40 1.38 -9.00
N MET A 99 8.98 0.88 -7.90
CA MET A 99 9.86 -0.27 -7.95
C MET A 99 9.92 -1.00 -6.61
N GLU A 100 9.97 -2.35 -6.66
CA GLU A 100 10.18 -3.17 -5.47
C GLU A 100 10.87 -4.48 -5.84
N PHE A 101 11.68 -5.03 -4.93
CA PHE A 101 12.41 -6.29 -5.10
C PHE A 101 11.69 -7.45 -4.43
N GLY A 102 11.65 -8.62 -5.08
CA GLY A 102 11.14 -9.86 -4.50
C GLY A 102 10.85 -10.94 -5.53
N PHE A 103 10.70 -12.17 -5.07
CA PHE A 103 10.39 -13.34 -5.90
C PHE A 103 11.40 -13.61 -7.03
N GLY A 104 12.67 -13.34 -6.75
CA GLY A 104 13.76 -13.53 -7.73
C GLY A 104 13.77 -12.51 -8.84
N GLY A 105 13.13 -11.37 -8.67
CA GLY A 105 13.06 -10.31 -9.68
C GLY A 105 12.73 -8.94 -9.13
N LEU A 106 12.61 -8.01 -10.05
CA LEU A 106 12.25 -6.63 -9.80
C LEU A 106 10.84 -6.36 -10.33
N TRP A 107 9.97 -5.83 -9.48
CA TRP A 107 8.64 -5.36 -9.79
C TRP A 107 8.74 -3.90 -10.18
N VAL A 108 8.34 -3.55 -11.39
CA VAL A 108 8.52 -2.19 -11.95
C VAL A 108 7.20 -1.64 -12.44
N GLY A 109 6.85 -0.47 -11.93
CA GLY A 109 5.78 0.37 -12.44
C GLY A 109 6.33 1.33 -13.47
N ALA A 110 5.90 1.15 -14.71
CA ALA A 110 6.25 2.01 -15.84
C ALA A 110 5.02 2.13 -16.75
N ALA A 111 4.16 3.09 -16.44
CA ALA A 111 2.84 3.20 -17.09
C ALA A 111 2.93 3.10 -18.63
N PRO A 112 2.08 2.30 -19.29
CA PRO A 112 0.87 1.68 -18.77
C PRO A 112 1.03 0.31 -18.11
N TYR A 113 2.25 -0.10 -17.73
CA TYR A 113 2.55 -1.46 -17.31
C TYR A 113 2.97 -1.56 -15.84
N LEU A 114 2.46 -2.58 -15.15
CA LEU A 114 3.14 -3.21 -14.02
C LEU A 114 3.88 -4.43 -14.57
N MET A 115 5.19 -4.47 -14.38
CA MET A 115 6.06 -5.51 -14.93
C MET A 115 6.83 -6.25 -13.85
N PHE A 116 7.19 -7.50 -14.15
CA PHE A 116 8.18 -8.27 -13.41
C PHE A 116 9.40 -8.55 -14.30
N ILE A 117 10.59 -8.24 -13.79
CA ILE A 117 11.85 -8.44 -14.50
C ILE A 117 12.66 -9.48 -13.72
N PRO A 118 12.81 -10.71 -14.22
CA PRO A 118 13.58 -11.74 -13.53
C PRO A 118 15.06 -11.35 -13.47
N ILE A 119 15.73 -11.68 -12.37
CA ILE A 119 17.12 -11.31 -12.09
C ILE A 119 18.01 -12.55 -12.05
N ALA A 120 19.10 -12.52 -12.81
CA ALA A 120 20.27 -13.36 -12.56
C ALA A 120 21.11 -12.66 -11.51
N ASP A 121 20.99 -13.13 -10.26
CA ASP A 121 21.69 -12.55 -9.12
C ASP A 121 23.19 -12.87 -9.17
N GLY A 122 23.99 -11.99 -8.56
CA GLY A 122 25.45 -12.09 -8.51
C GLY A 122 26.06 -10.80 -8.01
N ASP A 123 27.38 -10.68 -8.11
CA ASP A 123 28.10 -9.45 -7.78
C ASP A 123 27.77 -8.30 -8.73
N ALA A 124 27.41 -8.62 -9.97
CA ALA A 124 26.87 -7.70 -10.95
C ALA A 124 25.53 -8.26 -11.46
N PRO A 125 24.40 -7.93 -10.82
CA PRO A 125 23.09 -8.45 -11.20
C PRO A 125 22.71 -7.97 -12.61
N LYS A 126 22.01 -8.83 -13.35
CA LYS A 126 21.54 -8.53 -14.70
C LYS A 126 20.18 -9.17 -14.96
N PRO A 127 19.37 -8.69 -15.92
CA PRO A 127 18.14 -9.36 -16.29
C PRO A 127 18.39 -10.81 -16.70
N ALA A 128 17.56 -11.73 -16.19
CA ALA A 128 17.58 -13.15 -16.56
C ALA A 128 16.62 -13.48 -17.71
N GLY A 129 15.86 -12.51 -18.17
CA GLY A 129 14.89 -12.62 -19.26
C GLY A 129 14.22 -11.30 -19.57
N ASP A 130 13.29 -11.32 -20.50
CA ASP A 130 12.50 -10.14 -20.85
C ASP A 130 11.51 -9.76 -19.75
N PRO A 131 11.14 -8.46 -19.63
CA PRO A 131 10.10 -8.02 -18.72
C PRO A 131 8.77 -8.72 -19.00
N GLN A 132 8.13 -9.22 -17.96
CA GLN A 132 6.82 -9.85 -18.01
C GLN A 132 5.77 -8.81 -17.60
N ILE A 133 4.84 -8.46 -18.50
CA ILE A 133 3.75 -7.54 -18.18
C ILE A 133 2.71 -8.30 -17.35
N LEU A 134 2.50 -7.88 -16.12
CA LEU A 134 1.55 -8.48 -15.18
C LEU A 134 0.18 -7.82 -15.26
N LEU A 135 0.17 -6.49 -15.35
CA LEU A 135 -1.01 -5.65 -15.53
C LEU A 135 -0.72 -4.57 -16.57
N ASP A 136 -1.75 -4.18 -17.29
CA ASP A 136 -1.74 -3.03 -18.19
C ASP A 136 -2.95 -2.12 -17.98
N GLY A 137 -3.03 -1.01 -18.71
CA GLY A 137 -4.16 -0.09 -18.64
C GLY A 137 -3.98 1.05 -17.63
N TRP A 138 -2.80 1.21 -17.05
CA TRP A 138 -2.45 2.40 -16.28
C TRP A 138 -2.32 3.61 -17.20
N ASN A 139 -3.09 4.67 -16.89
CA ASN A 139 -3.09 5.87 -17.70
C ASN A 139 -1.80 6.68 -17.49
N TYR A 140 -1.26 7.22 -18.56
CA TYR A 140 -0.08 8.09 -18.59
C TYR A 140 -0.31 9.33 -19.46
N THR A 141 -1.48 9.44 -20.10
CA THR A 141 -1.77 10.53 -21.05
C THR A 141 -2.41 11.73 -20.39
N ALA A 142 -3.14 11.50 -19.30
CA ALA A 142 -3.79 12.56 -18.54
C ALA A 142 -2.80 13.23 -17.58
N ASP A 143 -2.02 12.43 -16.86
CA ASP A 143 -0.98 12.87 -15.94
C ASP A 143 0.06 11.77 -15.75
N THR A 144 1.35 12.09 -15.89
CA THR A 144 2.46 11.15 -15.64
C THR A 144 3.02 11.27 -14.23
N HIS A 145 2.58 12.25 -13.49
CA HIS A 145 3.01 12.54 -12.14
C HIS A 145 2.24 11.74 -11.09
N GLU A 146 1.05 11.27 -11.42
CA GLU A 146 0.12 10.67 -10.49
C GLU A 146 -0.14 9.18 -10.75
N THR A 147 0.66 8.51 -11.56
CA THR A 147 0.40 7.12 -11.97
C THR A 147 1.40 6.12 -11.40
N LEU A 148 0.89 5.04 -10.80
CA LEU A 148 1.64 3.82 -10.46
C LEU A 148 2.86 4.08 -9.55
N ASN A 149 2.67 4.92 -8.54
CA ASN A 149 3.74 5.38 -7.66
C ASN A 149 3.99 4.41 -6.51
N THR A 150 5.18 4.45 -5.96
CA THR A 150 5.64 3.83 -4.70
C THR A 150 5.10 2.43 -4.45
N PHE A 151 6.00 1.46 -4.40
CA PHE A 151 5.67 0.06 -4.07
C PHE A 151 6.19 -0.31 -2.69
N ASN A 152 5.47 -1.19 -1.99
CA ASN A 152 5.91 -1.74 -0.71
C ASN A 152 5.27 -3.11 -0.45
N TRP A 153 6.00 -4.05 0.14
CA TRP A 153 5.45 -5.33 0.59
C TRP A 153 4.65 -5.14 1.88
N GLY A 154 3.38 -5.52 1.83
CA GLY A 154 2.51 -5.55 3.01
C GLY A 154 2.83 -6.72 3.95
N PRO A 155 2.37 -6.61 5.22
CA PRO A 155 2.53 -7.69 6.20
C PRO A 155 1.81 -8.98 5.78
N ASP A 156 0.78 -8.87 4.96
CA ASP A 156 -0.03 -9.95 4.39
C ASP A 156 0.60 -10.58 3.12
N GLY A 157 1.77 -10.12 2.70
CA GLY A 157 2.52 -10.69 1.57
C GLY A 157 2.07 -10.21 0.19
N TRP A 158 1.21 -9.17 0.12
CA TRP A 158 0.86 -8.50 -1.13
C TRP A 158 1.83 -7.37 -1.45
N LEU A 159 2.02 -7.12 -2.73
CA LEU A 159 2.65 -5.89 -3.22
C LEU A 159 1.61 -4.78 -3.26
N TYR A 160 1.84 -3.71 -2.53
CA TYR A 160 1.02 -2.51 -2.52
C TYR A 160 1.63 -1.41 -3.35
N GLY A 161 0.80 -0.56 -3.95
CA GLY A 161 1.22 0.64 -4.66
C GLY A 161 0.15 1.72 -4.64
N CYS A 162 0.58 2.93 -4.98
CA CYS A 162 -0.27 4.11 -5.02
C CYS A 162 -0.69 4.46 -6.45
N HIS A 163 -1.81 5.18 -6.57
CA HIS A 163 -2.27 5.79 -7.80
C HIS A 163 -2.99 7.10 -7.47
N GLY A 164 -2.66 8.17 -8.19
CA GLY A 164 -3.19 9.51 -7.92
C GLY A 164 -4.48 9.83 -8.65
N VAL A 165 -5.01 11.02 -8.34
CA VAL A 165 -6.22 11.60 -8.92
C VAL A 165 -5.94 12.19 -10.31
N PHE A 166 -6.98 12.42 -11.11
CA PHE A 166 -6.90 12.95 -12.48
C PHE A 166 -6.20 12.06 -13.51
N CYS A 167 -5.84 10.85 -13.11
CA CYS A 167 -5.20 9.87 -13.99
C CYS A 167 -6.03 8.55 -14.07
N PRO A 168 -7.35 8.63 -14.38
CA PRO A 168 -8.22 7.46 -14.35
C PRO A 168 -7.67 6.35 -15.25
N SER A 169 -7.56 5.17 -14.66
CA SER A 169 -6.97 4.00 -15.28
C SER A 169 -7.94 2.83 -15.28
N HIS A 170 -7.90 2.00 -16.32
CA HIS A 170 -8.73 0.80 -16.45
C HIS A 170 -7.84 -0.43 -16.51
N VAL A 171 -7.49 -0.93 -15.34
CA VAL A 171 -6.38 -1.85 -15.10
C VAL A 171 -6.83 -3.29 -15.11
N GLY A 172 -6.08 -4.14 -15.79
CA GLY A 172 -6.31 -5.58 -15.82
C GLY A 172 -5.10 -6.35 -16.32
N LYS A 173 -5.24 -7.68 -16.39
CA LYS A 173 -4.23 -8.53 -17.03
C LYS A 173 -4.15 -8.23 -18.53
N PRO A 174 -3.00 -8.40 -19.18
CA PRO A 174 -2.90 -8.29 -20.63
C PRO A 174 -3.95 -9.18 -21.32
N GLY A 175 -4.69 -8.59 -22.26
CA GLY A 175 -5.78 -9.29 -22.97
C GLY A 175 -7.08 -9.46 -22.19
N ALA A 176 -7.18 -8.95 -20.98
CA ALA A 176 -8.45 -8.95 -20.21
C ALA A 176 -9.54 -8.18 -20.94
N THR A 177 -10.79 -8.66 -20.83
CA THR A 177 -11.95 -7.94 -21.36
C THR A 177 -12.23 -6.69 -20.55
N GLU A 178 -13.04 -5.77 -21.10
CA GLU A 178 -13.48 -4.56 -20.38
C GLU A 178 -14.12 -4.89 -19.01
N ASN A 179 -14.86 -5.99 -18.91
CA ASN A 179 -15.54 -6.41 -17.68
C ASN A 179 -14.59 -7.02 -16.63
N ASP A 180 -13.43 -7.49 -17.04
CA ASP A 180 -12.42 -8.11 -16.17
C ASP A 180 -11.40 -7.09 -15.65
N ARG A 181 -11.51 -5.83 -16.09
CA ARG A 181 -10.65 -4.73 -15.66
C ARG A 181 -11.29 -3.95 -14.52
N GLN A 182 -10.47 -3.33 -13.71
CA GLN A 182 -10.91 -2.47 -12.61
C GLN A 182 -10.56 -1.01 -12.88
N TRP A 183 -11.53 -0.13 -12.65
CA TRP A 183 -11.29 1.31 -12.68
C TRP A 183 -10.61 1.77 -11.39
N VAL A 184 -9.58 2.59 -11.52
CA VAL A 184 -8.91 3.28 -10.42
C VAL A 184 -8.63 4.73 -10.82
N ASP A 185 -8.93 5.65 -9.90
CA ASP A 185 -8.64 7.08 -10.01
C ASP A 185 -8.42 7.64 -8.60
N ALA A 186 -7.22 7.63 -8.15
CA ALA A 186 -6.72 7.75 -6.79
C ALA A 186 -7.04 6.56 -5.87
N GLY A 187 -6.05 6.18 -5.10
CA GLY A 187 -6.15 5.13 -4.10
C GLY A 187 -4.89 4.32 -3.93
N VAL A 188 -5.03 3.33 -3.09
CA VAL A 188 -4.02 2.27 -2.90
C VAL A 188 -4.55 0.99 -3.51
N TRP A 189 -3.73 0.39 -4.34
CA TRP A 189 -3.98 -0.92 -4.94
C TRP A 189 -3.01 -1.95 -4.37
N ARG A 190 -3.32 -3.25 -4.58
CA ARG A 190 -2.41 -4.35 -4.24
C ARG A 190 -2.46 -5.47 -5.27
N TYR A 191 -1.34 -6.17 -5.38
CA TYR A 191 -1.17 -7.31 -6.26
C TYR A 191 -0.55 -8.50 -5.51
N HIS A 192 -1.17 -9.67 -5.60
CA HIS A 192 -0.67 -10.87 -4.92
C HIS A 192 0.35 -11.61 -5.79
N PRO A 193 1.60 -11.80 -5.33
CA PRO A 193 2.69 -12.31 -6.17
C PRO A 193 2.53 -13.78 -6.59
N VAL A 194 1.77 -14.57 -5.83
CA VAL A 194 1.58 -16.00 -6.08
C VAL A 194 0.27 -16.28 -6.84
N THR A 195 -0.84 -15.67 -6.43
CA THR A 195 -2.17 -15.91 -7.04
C THR A 195 -2.47 -14.98 -8.21
N HIS A 196 -1.62 -13.98 -8.46
CA HIS A 196 -1.78 -12.99 -9.53
C HIS A 196 -3.12 -12.25 -9.49
N ARG A 197 -3.64 -12.02 -8.28
CA ARG A 197 -4.85 -11.20 -8.05
C ARG A 197 -4.48 -9.74 -7.94
N PHE A 198 -5.32 -8.89 -8.51
CA PHE A 198 -5.24 -7.44 -8.41
C PHE A 198 -6.49 -6.90 -7.72
N GLU A 199 -6.31 -5.99 -6.77
CA GLU A 199 -7.41 -5.41 -5.99
C GLU A 199 -7.16 -3.92 -5.73
N ILE A 200 -8.22 -3.12 -5.73
CA ILE A 200 -8.21 -1.78 -5.17
C ILE A 200 -8.44 -1.93 -3.66
N PHE A 201 -7.47 -1.54 -2.86
CA PHE A 201 -7.50 -1.71 -1.41
C PHE A 201 -8.29 -0.58 -0.73
N THR A 202 -8.00 0.67 -1.09
CA THR A 202 -8.69 1.88 -0.60
C THR A 202 -8.83 2.86 -1.75
N GLU A 203 -9.99 3.48 -1.90
CA GLU A 203 -10.24 4.50 -2.93
C GLU A 203 -10.13 5.91 -2.39
N GLY A 204 -9.70 6.84 -3.24
CA GLY A 204 -9.64 8.26 -2.92
C GLY A 204 -8.24 8.76 -2.60
N GLY A 205 -8.15 10.00 -2.20
CA GLY A 205 -6.91 10.72 -2.00
C GLY A 205 -6.66 11.79 -3.06
N SER A 206 -5.42 12.17 -3.18
CA SER A 206 -4.92 13.12 -4.19
C SER A 206 -3.78 12.48 -4.96
N ASN A 207 -2.56 12.88 -4.68
CA ASN A 207 -1.35 12.38 -5.31
C ASN A 207 -0.46 11.71 -4.25
N PRO A 208 -0.70 10.42 -3.94
CA PRO A 208 0.13 9.67 -3.00
C PRO A 208 1.47 9.29 -3.62
N TRP A 209 2.55 9.56 -2.90
CA TRP A 209 3.92 9.17 -3.25
C TRP A 209 4.61 8.36 -2.17
N GLY A 210 3.87 7.93 -1.14
CA GLY A 210 4.39 7.12 -0.06
C GLY A 210 3.33 6.32 0.64
N ILE A 211 3.66 5.07 0.92
CA ILE A 211 2.90 4.16 1.78
C ILE A 211 3.84 3.39 2.67
N ASP A 212 3.46 3.18 3.92
CA ASP A 212 4.12 2.22 4.80
C ASP A 212 3.16 1.70 5.87
N PHE A 213 3.60 0.67 6.59
CA PHE A 213 2.82 -0.02 7.61
C PHE A 213 3.40 0.24 9.00
N ASP A 214 2.51 0.52 9.96
CA ASP A 214 2.90 0.63 11.35
C ASP A 214 3.14 -0.76 12.01
N GLU A 215 3.53 -0.76 13.28
CA GLU A 215 3.85 -2.00 13.99
C GLU A 215 2.67 -2.96 14.20
N HIS A 216 1.43 -2.49 13.98
CA HIS A 216 0.22 -3.29 14.00
C HIS A 216 -0.29 -3.62 12.59
N GLY A 217 0.47 -3.26 11.55
CA GLY A 217 0.14 -3.52 10.16
C GLY A 217 -0.96 -2.62 9.59
N ASN A 218 -1.26 -1.47 10.22
CA ASN A 218 -2.13 -0.48 9.60
C ASN A 218 -1.37 0.23 8.48
N LEU A 219 -2.02 0.37 7.34
CA LEU A 219 -1.45 1.04 6.17
C LEU A 219 -1.66 2.55 6.27
N TRP A 220 -0.57 3.28 6.15
CA TRP A 220 -0.54 4.74 6.10
C TRP A 220 -0.17 5.22 4.72
N SER A 221 -0.76 6.34 4.31
CA SER A 221 -0.36 7.06 3.10
C SER A 221 -0.34 8.55 3.37
N GLU A 222 0.67 9.20 2.82
CA GLU A 222 0.67 10.65 2.69
C GLU A 222 0.00 11.08 1.38
N MET A 223 -0.42 12.34 1.32
CA MET A 223 -1.02 12.96 0.13
C MET A 223 -0.39 14.31 -0.14
N CYS A 224 -0.05 14.53 -1.40
CA CYS A 224 0.27 15.86 -1.88
C CYS A 224 -1.01 16.68 -2.04
N VAL A 225 -0.96 18.00 -1.79
CA VAL A 225 -1.97 19.03 -2.12
C VAL A 225 -3.18 19.11 -1.19
N ILE A 226 -3.70 18.01 -0.65
CA ILE A 226 -4.78 18.00 0.34
C ILE A 226 -4.20 17.76 1.74
N PRO A 227 -4.98 17.84 2.82
CA PRO A 227 -4.51 17.43 4.14
C PRO A 227 -3.84 16.06 4.06
N HIS A 228 -2.64 15.94 4.59
CA HIS A 228 -1.60 15.07 4.08
C HIS A 228 -1.63 13.62 4.57
N LEU A 229 -2.35 13.26 5.64
CA LEU A 229 -2.22 11.95 6.29
C LEU A 229 -3.51 11.16 6.29
N PHE A 230 -3.42 9.90 5.84
CA PHE A 230 -4.53 8.96 5.82
C PHE A 230 -4.14 7.58 6.33
N HIS A 231 -4.99 7.02 7.21
CA HIS A 231 -5.01 5.61 7.53
C HIS A 231 -5.84 4.89 6.46
N MET A 232 -5.19 4.12 5.60
CA MET A 232 -5.82 3.43 4.47
C MET A 232 -6.40 2.10 4.92
N ILE A 233 -7.72 2.06 5.06
CA ILE A 233 -8.46 0.88 5.52
C ILE A 233 -9.04 0.14 4.32
N GLN A 234 -8.94 -1.18 4.28
CA GLN A 234 -9.46 -1.98 3.17
C GLN A 234 -10.97 -1.76 2.97
N GLY A 235 -11.35 -1.37 1.74
CA GLY A 235 -12.71 -1.05 1.39
C GLY A 235 -13.19 0.34 1.82
N ALA A 236 -12.32 1.15 2.43
CA ALA A 236 -12.64 2.54 2.74
C ALA A 236 -12.59 3.43 1.50
N ARG A 237 -13.25 4.58 1.62
CA ARG A 237 -13.18 5.68 0.68
C ARG A 237 -12.75 6.91 1.45
N VAL A 238 -11.68 7.50 0.99
CA VAL A 238 -11.07 8.65 1.65
C VAL A 238 -11.26 9.91 0.81
N LEU A 239 -11.21 11.07 1.48
CA LEU A 239 -11.35 12.38 0.89
C LEU A 239 -10.52 12.51 -0.38
N ARG A 240 -11.17 12.98 -1.45
CA ARG A 240 -10.54 13.20 -2.75
C ARG A 240 -10.23 14.67 -2.98
N GLN A 241 -9.16 14.96 -3.69
CA GLN A 241 -8.89 16.29 -4.22
C GLN A 241 -9.92 16.69 -5.29
N GLY A 242 -10.38 15.73 -6.07
CA GLY A 242 -11.36 15.89 -7.13
C GLY A 242 -11.76 14.57 -7.75
N GLY A 243 -12.61 14.60 -8.79
CA GLY A 243 -13.13 13.40 -9.42
C GLY A 243 -14.12 12.63 -8.55
N GLU A 244 -14.34 11.36 -8.85
CA GLU A 244 -15.35 10.51 -8.23
C GLU A 244 -14.80 9.09 -7.99
N HIS A 245 -15.46 8.32 -7.11
CA HIS A 245 -15.11 6.92 -6.86
C HIS A 245 -15.70 6.00 -7.94
N TYR A 246 -14.90 5.18 -8.57
CA TYR A 246 -15.30 4.36 -9.72
C TYR A 246 -15.84 2.98 -9.38
N THR A 247 -15.41 2.36 -8.31
CA THR A 247 -15.82 0.99 -7.97
C THR A 247 -17.29 0.88 -7.61
N TYR A 248 -17.94 1.99 -7.24
CA TYR A 248 -19.38 2.05 -7.02
C TYR A 248 -20.22 1.95 -8.29
N ASN A 249 -19.63 2.18 -9.46
CA ASN A 249 -20.35 2.24 -10.72
C ASN A 249 -20.50 0.91 -11.43
N ARG A 250 -20.58 -0.16 -10.71
CA ARG A 250 -20.85 -1.48 -11.29
C ARG A 250 -22.31 -1.80 -11.52
N ASP A 251 -23.18 -0.80 -11.55
CA ASP A 251 -24.52 -0.99 -12.11
C ASP A 251 -24.38 -1.32 -13.60
N GLU A 252 -24.93 -2.44 -14.04
CA GLU A 252 -24.84 -2.95 -15.42
C GLU A 252 -25.33 -1.94 -16.46
N THR A 253 -26.30 -1.11 -16.13
CA THR A 253 -26.81 -0.06 -17.01
C THR A 253 -25.76 1.01 -17.31
N GLN A 254 -24.75 1.11 -16.49
CA GLN A 254 -23.71 2.12 -16.57
C GLN A 254 -22.36 1.58 -17.10
N ARG A 255 -22.16 0.26 -17.06
CA ARG A 255 -21.00 -0.39 -17.71
C ARG A 255 -20.91 -0.11 -19.20
N ASN A 256 -22.04 0.08 -19.86
CA ASN A 256 -22.16 0.31 -21.29
C ASN A 256 -22.05 1.77 -21.73
N ALA A 257 -21.84 2.72 -20.83
CA ALA A 257 -21.66 4.13 -21.22
C ALA A 257 -20.22 4.32 -21.78
N LYS A 258 -20.11 4.23 -23.08
CA LYS A 258 -18.85 4.21 -23.86
C LYS A 258 -17.91 5.41 -23.66
N HIS A 259 -18.32 6.47 -22.98
CA HIS A 259 -17.55 7.72 -22.87
C HIS A 259 -17.80 8.40 -21.53
N ARG A 260 -17.33 7.79 -20.43
CA ARG A 260 -17.31 8.54 -19.19
C ARG A 260 -15.94 9.15 -19.01
N ASP A 261 -15.85 10.42 -19.41
CA ASP A 261 -14.77 11.27 -18.96
C ASP A 261 -14.94 11.41 -17.44
N PRO A 262 -14.04 10.86 -16.63
CA PRO A 262 -14.07 11.01 -15.17
C PRO A 262 -14.00 12.47 -14.74
N ARG A 263 -13.54 13.35 -15.62
CA ARG A 263 -13.56 14.80 -15.42
C ARG A 263 -14.93 15.42 -15.70
N SER A 264 -15.89 14.66 -16.24
CA SER A 264 -17.26 15.11 -16.37
C SER A 264 -17.92 15.13 -14.99
N ARG A 265 -18.21 16.31 -14.46
CA ARG A 265 -18.85 16.56 -13.16
C ARG A 265 -20.28 16.05 -13.03
N LYS A 266 -20.74 15.15 -13.86
CA LYS A 266 -22.01 14.48 -13.67
C LYS A 266 -21.78 13.35 -12.69
N SER A 267 -22.18 13.57 -11.44
CA SER A 267 -22.19 12.54 -10.40
C SER A 267 -22.76 11.26 -10.95
N ILE A 268 -21.93 10.28 -11.09
CA ILE A 268 -22.29 8.94 -11.50
C ILE A 268 -22.71 8.12 -10.29
N PHE A 269 -22.50 8.68 -9.08
CA PHE A 269 -22.80 8.03 -7.82
C PHE A 269 -23.54 8.89 -6.85
N PRO A 270 -24.82 8.75 -6.84
CA PRO A 270 -25.58 9.39 -5.78
C PRO A 270 -25.44 8.70 -4.40
N TYR A 271 -24.54 7.71 -4.22
CA TYR A 271 -24.61 6.80 -3.08
C TYR A 271 -23.44 6.83 -2.12
N VAL A 272 -22.26 7.24 -2.55
CA VAL A 272 -21.17 7.60 -1.64
C VAL A 272 -21.45 8.99 -1.12
N TYR A 273 -22.17 9.10 -0.04
CA TYR A 273 -22.62 10.38 0.46
C TYR A 273 -21.54 11.16 1.17
N GLU A 274 -20.51 10.50 1.67
CA GLU A 274 -19.43 11.10 2.43
C GLU A 274 -18.18 10.20 2.44
N ASP A 275 -17.01 10.82 2.38
CA ASP A 275 -15.70 10.18 2.46
C ASP A 275 -15.11 10.32 3.87
N ILE A 276 -14.25 9.37 4.26
CA ILE A 276 -13.42 9.49 5.47
C ILE A 276 -12.40 10.60 5.25
N GLY A 277 -12.36 11.58 6.15
CA GLY A 277 -11.45 12.72 6.09
C GLY A 277 -10.00 12.37 6.36
N THR A 278 -9.15 13.40 6.44
CA THR A 278 -7.75 13.24 6.86
C THR A 278 -7.65 12.81 8.33
N HIS A 279 -6.63 12.01 8.62
CA HIS A 279 -6.32 11.60 10.00
C HIS A 279 -5.35 12.56 10.71
N ALA A 280 -4.78 13.55 10.00
CA ALA A 280 -4.00 14.60 10.64
C ALA A 280 -4.92 15.65 11.29
N ASP A 281 -4.58 16.12 12.49
CA ASP A 281 -5.27 17.24 13.14
C ASP A 281 -4.63 18.59 12.82
N HIS A 282 -3.67 18.62 11.90
CA HIS A 282 -2.89 19.78 11.49
C HIS A 282 -2.58 19.74 9.98
N VAL A 283 -1.97 20.78 9.47
CA VAL A 283 -1.38 20.87 8.13
C VAL A 283 0.01 21.49 8.22
N HIS A 284 0.89 21.16 7.28
CA HIS A 284 2.27 21.64 7.25
C HIS A 284 2.45 22.93 6.46
N TRP A 285 1.38 23.69 6.21
CA TRP A 285 1.44 24.96 5.48
C TRP A 285 0.46 25.99 6.05
N ALA A 286 0.76 27.27 5.82
CA ALA A 286 -0.16 28.36 6.09
C ALA A 286 -0.70 28.91 4.77
N GLY A 287 -1.95 29.39 4.79
CA GLY A 287 -2.57 30.02 3.63
C GLY A 287 -4.01 29.62 3.40
N ALA A 288 -4.60 30.09 2.30
CA ALA A 288 -5.98 29.84 1.97
C ALA A 288 -6.24 28.36 1.68
N ALA A 289 -7.44 27.89 1.97
CA ALA A 289 -7.89 26.57 1.59
C ALA A 289 -7.92 26.42 0.07
N GLY A 290 -7.19 25.44 -0.45
CA GLY A 290 -7.15 25.11 -1.86
C GLY A 290 -5.82 24.49 -2.25
N PRO A 291 -5.83 23.61 -3.24
CA PRO A 291 -4.69 22.73 -3.51
C PRO A 291 -3.39 23.47 -3.85
N HIS A 292 -3.43 24.64 -4.44
CA HIS A 292 -2.21 25.38 -4.79
C HIS A 292 -2.11 26.74 -4.11
N ALA A 293 -3.01 27.03 -3.17
CA ALA A 293 -3.09 28.35 -2.54
C ALA A 293 -1.91 28.64 -1.59
N ALA A 294 -1.22 27.61 -1.13
CA ALA A 294 -0.14 27.70 -0.16
C ALA A 294 1.18 27.14 -0.70
N ASN A 295 1.59 27.56 -1.89
CA ASN A 295 2.95 27.32 -2.40
C ASN A 295 4.02 28.10 -1.61
N GLY A 296 3.62 28.77 -0.53
CA GLY A 296 4.49 29.46 0.38
C GLY A 296 5.02 28.53 1.44
N ARG A 297 6.33 28.53 1.62
CA ARG A 297 6.99 27.91 2.75
C ARG A 297 6.49 28.53 4.05
N SER A 298 6.10 27.69 5.01
CA SER A 298 5.68 28.12 6.34
C SER A 298 6.48 27.39 7.40
N ASP A 299 7.61 27.96 7.81
CA ASP A 299 8.51 27.34 8.80
C ASP A 299 7.80 27.08 10.14
N ALA A 300 6.92 27.99 10.56
CA ALA A 300 6.15 27.81 11.79
C ALA A 300 5.13 26.66 11.74
N MET A 301 4.72 26.24 10.53
CA MET A 301 3.75 25.16 10.30
C MET A 301 4.42 23.84 9.85
N GLY A 302 5.75 23.79 9.69
CA GLY A 302 6.47 22.61 9.24
C GLY A 302 6.69 22.52 7.73
N GLY A 303 6.51 23.57 6.95
CA GLY A 303 6.96 23.62 5.55
C GLY A 303 5.91 23.96 4.51
N GLY A 304 5.65 23.07 3.55
CA GLY A 304 4.74 23.26 2.42
C GLY A 304 3.70 22.17 2.30
N HIS A 305 2.92 22.19 1.22
CA HIS A 305 1.82 21.22 1.00
C HIS A 305 2.19 20.04 0.10
N ALA A 306 3.36 20.04 -0.55
CA ALA A 306 3.76 18.96 -1.44
C ALA A 306 4.51 17.88 -0.63
N HIS A 307 3.75 16.94 -0.10
CA HIS A 307 4.29 15.77 0.60
C HIS A 307 4.62 14.67 -0.41
N ALA A 308 5.75 13.97 -0.18
CA ALA A 308 6.15 12.83 -0.99
C ALA A 308 7.03 11.87 -0.17
N GLY A 309 6.70 10.59 -0.24
CA GLY A 309 7.36 9.53 0.51
C GLY A 309 6.90 9.43 1.95
N MET A 310 6.72 8.20 2.41
CA MET A 310 6.36 7.88 3.79
C MET A 310 7.16 6.69 4.28
N LEU A 311 7.61 6.78 5.53
CA LEU A 311 8.22 5.69 6.27
C LEU A 311 7.64 5.68 7.69
N CYS A 312 7.08 4.57 8.13
CA CYS A 312 6.88 4.31 9.55
C CYS A 312 8.20 3.79 10.13
N TYR A 313 8.84 4.56 11.00
CA TYR A 313 10.13 4.16 11.54
C TYR A 313 9.99 2.98 12.52
N LEU A 314 10.37 1.81 12.07
CA LEU A 314 10.38 0.57 12.84
C LEU A 314 11.78 -0.06 12.91
N GLY A 315 12.81 0.78 12.83
CA GLY A 315 14.20 0.40 13.06
C GLY A 315 14.53 0.26 14.55
N THR A 316 15.78 -0.13 14.82
CA THR A 316 16.29 -0.34 16.19
C THR A 316 17.51 0.49 16.52
N SER A 317 18.03 1.28 15.57
CA SER A 317 19.24 2.07 15.77
C SER A 317 18.98 3.50 16.26
N TRP A 318 17.79 4.06 16.01
CA TRP A 318 17.42 5.37 16.49
C TRP A 318 16.80 5.32 17.91
N PRO A 319 16.74 6.44 18.63
CA PRO A 319 16.06 6.49 19.93
C PRO A 319 14.62 5.94 19.88
N ALA A 320 14.21 5.28 20.95
CA ALA A 320 12.87 4.66 21.05
C ALA A 320 11.72 5.65 20.81
N SER A 321 11.93 6.95 21.04
CA SER A 321 10.94 8.00 20.78
C SER A 321 10.61 8.20 19.29
N TYR A 322 11.44 7.67 18.37
CA TYR A 322 11.17 7.71 16.93
C TYR A 322 10.38 6.50 16.46
N ARG A 323 10.34 5.42 17.28
CA ARG A 323 9.66 4.20 16.86
C ARG A 323 8.18 4.42 16.64
N ASN A 324 7.65 3.87 15.55
CA ASN A 324 6.26 3.98 15.12
C ASN A 324 5.81 5.42 14.72
N ASN A 325 6.76 6.34 14.56
CA ASN A 325 6.48 7.66 14.00
C ASN A 325 6.49 7.60 12.47
N LEU A 326 5.65 8.42 11.87
CA LEU A 326 5.56 8.55 10.41
C LEU A 326 6.47 9.68 9.95
N ILE A 327 7.45 9.34 9.13
CA ILE A 327 8.40 10.28 8.53
C ILE A 327 7.94 10.57 7.11
N ILE A 328 7.70 11.84 6.81
CA ILE A 328 7.08 12.29 5.56
C ILE A 328 7.98 13.33 4.91
N GLY A 329 8.35 13.12 3.65
CA GLY A 329 9.05 14.11 2.86
C GLY A 329 8.14 15.30 2.53
N ASN A 330 8.70 16.53 2.55
CA ASN A 330 8.00 17.77 2.24
C ASN A 330 8.80 18.58 1.24
N ILE A 331 8.45 18.47 -0.03
CA ILE A 331 9.18 19.08 -1.15
C ILE A 331 9.22 20.60 -1.02
N HIS A 332 8.06 21.24 -0.88
CA HIS A 332 7.99 22.70 -0.78
C HIS A 332 8.57 23.24 0.53
N GLY A 333 8.56 22.44 1.59
CA GLY A 333 9.19 22.75 2.87
C GLY A 333 10.69 22.49 2.91
N GLN A 334 11.24 21.76 1.93
CA GLN A 334 12.62 21.25 1.92
C GLN A 334 12.99 20.56 3.22
N ARG A 335 12.12 19.67 3.73
CA ARG A 335 12.30 19.00 5.02
C ARG A 335 11.66 17.64 5.08
N MET A 336 11.87 16.97 6.18
CA MET A 336 11.15 15.74 6.52
C MET A 336 10.37 15.99 7.81
N ASN A 337 9.05 15.96 7.69
CA ASN A 337 8.14 16.09 8.82
C ASN A 337 8.02 14.76 9.58
N ILE A 338 7.65 14.83 10.85
CA ILE A 338 7.25 13.68 11.65
C ILE A 338 5.82 13.87 12.12
N ASP A 339 4.99 12.86 11.85
CA ASP A 339 3.67 12.71 12.43
C ASP A 339 3.66 11.57 13.46
N LEU A 340 2.95 11.81 14.56
CA LEU A 340 2.80 10.87 15.68
C LEU A 340 1.40 10.25 15.60
N PRO A 341 1.23 8.98 15.22
CA PRO A 341 -0.06 8.33 15.20
C PRO A 341 -0.51 8.00 16.62
N VAL A 342 -1.52 8.73 17.10
CA VAL A 342 -2.12 8.53 18.42
C VAL A 342 -3.42 7.77 18.28
N ALA A 343 -3.54 6.61 18.94
CA ALA A 343 -4.73 5.77 18.86
C ALA A 343 -6.00 6.51 19.31
N ARG A 344 -7.07 6.41 18.52
CA ARG A 344 -8.38 7.02 18.80
C ARG A 344 -9.50 6.17 18.22
N GLY A 345 -10.32 5.60 19.08
CA GLY A 345 -11.44 4.74 18.64
C GLY A 345 -10.98 3.57 17.77
N SER A 346 -11.55 3.44 16.60
CA SER A 346 -11.19 2.39 15.64
C SER A 346 -9.90 2.66 14.87
N GLY A 347 -9.32 3.84 14.99
CA GLY A 347 -8.15 4.28 14.22
C GLY A 347 -7.22 5.17 15.00
N TYR A 348 -6.77 6.25 14.38
CA TYR A 348 -5.74 7.13 14.93
C TYR A 348 -6.02 8.60 14.58
N VAL A 349 -5.32 9.49 15.27
CA VAL A 349 -5.11 10.88 14.86
C VAL A 349 -3.61 11.15 14.76
N GLY A 350 -3.16 11.70 13.65
CA GLY A 350 -1.77 12.15 13.44
C GLY A 350 -1.55 13.51 14.09
N LYS A 351 -0.59 13.57 15.00
CA LYS A 351 -0.15 14.79 15.66
C LYS A 351 1.16 15.25 15.07
N HIS A 352 1.35 16.56 14.87
CA HIS A 352 2.63 17.09 14.42
C HIS A 352 3.73 16.84 15.46
N GLY A 353 4.79 16.16 15.06
CA GLY A 353 6.00 15.96 15.83
C GLY A 353 7.08 17.00 15.52
N GLN A 354 8.27 16.80 16.09
CA GLN A 354 9.43 17.60 15.72
C GLN A 354 9.96 17.13 14.34
N ASP A 355 10.15 18.06 13.40
CA ASP A 355 10.73 17.74 12.09
C ASP A 355 12.07 17.00 12.25
N LEU A 356 12.25 15.93 11.48
CA LEU A 356 13.49 15.15 11.49
C LEU A 356 14.64 15.93 10.85
N LEU A 357 14.36 16.64 9.79
CA LEU A 357 15.38 17.22 8.93
C LEU A 357 14.83 18.47 8.22
N ASN A 358 15.64 19.55 8.20
CA ASN A 358 15.48 20.66 7.29
C ASN A 358 16.75 20.76 6.43
N PHE A 359 16.59 20.60 5.12
CA PHE A 359 17.74 20.68 4.19
C PHE A 359 18.31 22.08 4.05
N ASN A 360 17.53 23.13 4.33
CA ASN A 360 17.92 24.53 4.10
C ASN A 360 18.44 24.77 2.68
N ASP A 361 17.93 24.01 1.72
CA ASP A 361 18.34 24.02 0.32
C ASP A 361 17.12 23.89 -0.59
N ARG A 362 16.85 24.92 -1.40
CA ARG A 362 15.68 24.98 -2.26
C ARG A 362 15.67 23.95 -3.39
N TRP A 363 16.80 23.36 -3.70
CA TRP A 363 16.91 22.32 -4.72
C TRP A 363 16.54 20.93 -4.17
N SER A 364 16.54 20.76 -2.86
CA SER A 364 16.20 19.47 -2.26
C SER A 364 14.71 19.17 -2.42
N GLN A 365 14.41 18.01 -3.01
CA GLN A 365 13.08 17.49 -3.29
C GLN A 365 13.05 16.00 -2.95
N THR A 366 12.86 15.68 -1.68
CA THR A 366 12.77 14.29 -1.23
C THR A 366 11.52 13.63 -1.79
N LEU A 367 11.68 12.46 -2.39
CA LEU A 367 10.58 11.71 -3.00
C LEU A 367 10.21 10.44 -2.25
N ASN A 368 11.16 9.78 -1.63
CA ASN A 368 10.88 8.57 -0.84
C ASN A 368 11.98 8.27 0.15
N GLN A 369 11.65 7.47 1.17
CA GLN A 369 12.56 7.00 2.21
C GLN A 369 12.32 5.52 2.53
N ARG A 370 13.38 4.81 2.93
CA ARG A 370 13.36 3.39 3.26
C ARG A 370 14.25 3.10 4.47
N LEU A 371 13.84 2.11 5.25
CA LEU A 371 14.61 1.57 6.36
C LEU A 371 15.69 0.63 5.83
N ASP A 372 16.93 0.80 6.29
CA ASP A 372 18.09 -0.06 5.97
C ASP A 372 18.24 -1.21 7.00
N PRO A 373 18.92 -2.31 6.67
CA PRO A 373 19.23 -3.41 7.61
C PRO A 373 19.83 -2.98 8.93
N ASP A 374 20.66 -1.93 8.95
CA ASP A 374 21.27 -1.39 10.18
C ASP A 374 20.33 -0.50 11.00
N GLY A 375 19.10 -0.26 10.52
CA GLY A 375 18.10 0.60 11.16
C GLY A 375 18.27 2.08 10.87
N SER A 376 19.21 2.49 10.01
CA SER A 376 19.29 3.83 9.42
C SER A 376 18.23 4.00 8.32
N VAL A 377 18.16 5.20 7.74
CA VAL A 377 17.15 5.53 6.72
C VAL A 377 17.82 6.08 5.47
N PHE A 378 17.55 5.45 4.34
CA PHE A 378 17.84 6.02 3.03
C PHE A 378 16.76 7.01 2.59
N VAL A 379 17.20 8.08 1.91
CA VAL A 379 16.33 9.10 1.33
C VAL A 379 16.81 9.42 -0.08
N ILE A 380 15.91 9.35 -1.05
CA ILE A 380 16.18 9.81 -2.41
C ILE A 380 15.71 11.25 -2.58
N ASP A 381 16.54 12.04 -3.27
CA ASP A 381 16.34 13.47 -3.53
C ASP A 381 16.49 13.73 -5.03
N TRP A 382 15.39 14.09 -5.67
CA TRP A 382 15.36 14.46 -7.10
C TRP A 382 16.31 15.59 -7.42
N TYR A 383 16.45 16.53 -6.50
CA TYR A 383 17.38 17.66 -6.50
C TYR A 383 17.30 18.55 -7.75
N ASP A 384 16.30 19.41 -7.78
CA ASP A 384 15.98 20.29 -8.90
C ASP A 384 15.51 21.68 -8.37
N ALA A 385 15.79 22.73 -9.12
CA ALA A 385 15.24 24.06 -8.85
C ALA A 385 13.73 24.14 -9.14
N ASN A 386 13.23 23.29 -10.05
CA ASN A 386 11.84 23.23 -10.46
C ASN A 386 11.08 22.21 -9.61
N GLN A 387 10.25 22.72 -8.70
CA GLN A 387 9.47 21.87 -7.77
C GLN A 387 8.14 21.46 -8.37
N CYS A 388 7.81 20.16 -8.31
CA CYS A 388 6.60 19.57 -8.84
C CYS A 388 6.41 19.81 -10.35
N HIS A 389 5.22 19.49 -10.86
CA HIS A 389 4.86 19.75 -12.24
C HIS A 389 4.33 21.20 -12.42
N HIS A 390 4.82 21.88 -13.41
CA HIS A 390 4.31 23.20 -13.79
C HIS A 390 3.66 23.21 -15.18
N GLY A 391 3.30 22.03 -15.71
CA GLY A 391 2.76 21.88 -17.07
C GLY A 391 3.75 22.28 -18.17
N ARG A 392 5.02 22.39 -17.86
CA ARG A 392 6.10 22.72 -18.81
C ARG A 392 6.96 21.51 -19.07
N ASP A 393 7.15 21.23 -20.34
CA ASP A 393 7.81 20.03 -20.80
C ASP A 393 9.32 19.94 -20.53
N ASP A 394 9.98 21.08 -20.27
CA ASP A 394 11.44 21.19 -20.31
C ASP A 394 12.00 21.97 -19.12
N GLY A 395 11.36 21.92 -17.95
CA GLY A 395 11.79 22.67 -16.77
C GLY A 395 12.67 21.92 -15.79
N HIS A 396 12.93 20.62 -16.03
CA HIS A 396 13.64 19.76 -15.09
C HIS A 396 15.14 19.66 -15.41
N ASP A 397 15.97 19.71 -14.34
CA ASP A 397 17.39 19.44 -14.42
C ASP A 397 17.65 17.92 -14.36
N HIS A 398 17.96 17.33 -15.52
CA HIS A 398 18.30 15.90 -15.62
C HIS A 398 19.79 15.60 -15.39
N SER A 399 20.54 16.53 -14.82
CA SER A 399 21.97 16.35 -14.52
C SER A 399 22.26 16.08 -13.04
N SER A 400 21.30 16.34 -12.16
CA SER A 400 21.44 16.28 -10.71
C SER A 400 20.59 15.18 -10.07
N GLY A 401 20.99 14.73 -8.87
CA GLY A 401 20.25 13.78 -8.06
C GLY A 401 21.09 13.27 -6.91
N ARG A 402 20.46 12.90 -5.80
CA ARG A 402 21.18 12.47 -4.60
C ARG A 402 20.47 11.36 -3.86
N ILE A 403 21.26 10.59 -3.14
CA ILE A 403 20.80 9.62 -2.16
C ILE A 403 21.49 9.95 -0.85
N TYR A 404 20.70 10.13 0.20
CA TYR A 404 21.24 10.35 1.54
C TYR A 404 21.01 9.12 2.41
N LYS A 405 21.90 8.93 3.39
CA LYS A 405 21.72 7.97 4.49
C LYS A 405 21.73 8.73 5.80
N ILE A 406 20.63 8.61 6.57
CA ILE A 406 20.47 9.24 7.89
C ILE A 406 20.79 8.21 8.95
N VAL A 407 21.84 8.46 9.73
CA VAL A 407 22.33 7.57 10.78
C VAL A 407 22.27 8.24 12.16
N TYR A 408 22.19 7.44 13.21
CA TYR A 408 22.25 7.92 14.59
C TYR A 408 23.50 7.37 15.29
N GLN A 409 24.29 8.27 15.94
CA GLN A 409 25.48 7.94 16.74
C GLN A 409 26.49 7.02 16.03
N ASN A 410 26.82 7.30 14.78
CA ASN A 410 27.78 6.51 14.00
C ASN A 410 27.48 5.00 13.97
N GLN A 411 26.20 4.65 13.85
CA GLN A 411 25.75 3.26 13.71
C GLN A 411 26.55 2.56 12.60
N PRO A 412 27.18 1.39 12.87
CA PRO A 412 27.91 0.67 11.83
C PRO A 412 26.96 0.08 10.79
N VAL A 413 27.44 0.02 9.55
CA VAL A 413 26.69 -0.64 8.45
C VAL A 413 26.52 -2.13 8.76
N THR A 414 25.29 -2.61 8.67
CA THR A 414 24.97 -4.04 8.79
C THR A 414 24.82 -4.65 7.41
N ARG A 415 25.64 -5.64 7.13
CA ARG A 415 25.54 -6.44 5.91
C ARG A 415 24.83 -7.75 6.20
N THR A 416 23.93 -8.11 5.33
CA THR A 416 23.17 -9.35 5.45
C THR A 416 22.96 -10.01 4.09
N ASN A 417 22.66 -11.30 4.10
CA ASN A 417 22.14 -12.01 2.93
C ASN A 417 21.12 -13.04 3.40
N LEU A 418 19.86 -12.66 3.37
CA LEU A 418 18.79 -13.49 3.92
C LEU A 418 18.54 -14.76 3.09
N THR A 419 18.96 -14.80 1.83
CA THR A 419 18.77 -16.01 1.00
C THR A 419 19.67 -17.17 1.39
N THR A 420 20.77 -16.90 2.11
CA THR A 420 21.69 -17.94 2.61
C THR A 420 21.21 -18.55 3.94
N LEU A 421 20.22 -17.94 4.60
CA LEU A 421 19.73 -18.39 5.89
C LEU A 421 18.84 -19.62 5.75
N THR A 422 18.88 -20.51 6.74
CA THR A 422 17.96 -21.66 6.84
C THR A 422 16.55 -21.17 7.15
N PRO A 423 15.50 -21.99 6.89
CA PRO A 423 14.13 -21.64 7.30
C PRO A 423 14.00 -21.32 8.79
N ALA A 424 14.69 -22.03 9.68
CA ALA A 424 14.67 -21.79 11.12
C ALA A 424 15.28 -20.42 11.49
N GLN A 425 16.38 -20.02 10.82
CA GLN A 425 16.98 -18.69 11.01
C GLN A 425 16.06 -17.58 10.52
N LEU A 426 15.38 -17.77 9.37
CA LEU A 426 14.39 -16.80 8.87
C LEU A 426 13.20 -16.68 9.81
N VAL A 427 12.67 -17.80 10.34
CA VAL A 427 11.60 -17.79 11.34
C VAL A 427 12.01 -17.00 12.58
N SER A 428 13.26 -17.17 13.06
CA SER A 428 13.78 -16.35 14.17
C SER A 428 13.81 -14.86 13.84
N LEU A 429 14.14 -14.48 12.61
CA LEU A 429 14.15 -13.08 12.18
C LEU A 429 12.75 -12.47 12.01
N VAL A 430 11.71 -13.28 11.79
CA VAL A 430 10.32 -12.79 11.74
C VAL A 430 9.97 -12.02 13.01
N GLY A 431 10.43 -12.46 14.18
CA GLY A 431 10.23 -11.78 15.47
C GLY A 431 11.10 -10.54 15.71
N SER A 432 11.99 -10.18 14.76
CA SER A 432 12.89 -9.04 14.93
C SER A 432 12.12 -7.73 15.13
N LYS A 433 12.60 -6.88 16.06
CA LYS A 433 12.09 -5.50 16.22
C LYS A 433 12.54 -4.57 15.10
N ASN A 434 13.58 -4.91 14.34
CA ASN A 434 13.95 -4.22 13.11
C ASN A 434 13.03 -4.71 11.98
N GLU A 435 12.15 -3.86 11.49
CA GLU A 435 11.16 -4.23 10.48
C GLU A 435 11.79 -4.58 9.14
N TRP A 436 12.95 -4.03 8.80
CA TRP A 436 13.66 -4.47 7.61
C TRP A 436 13.92 -5.98 7.66
N LEU A 437 14.51 -6.46 8.76
CA LEU A 437 14.81 -7.89 8.94
C LEU A 437 13.52 -8.74 8.98
N SER A 438 12.52 -8.29 9.71
CA SER A 438 11.25 -9.00 9.86
C SER A 438 10.49 -9.09 8.53
N ARG A 439 10.35 -7.98 7.81
CA ARG A 439 9.64 -7.89 6.51
C ARG A 439 10.33 -8.74 5.44
N HIS A 440 11.64 -8.62 5.32
CA HIS A 440 12.41 -9.38 4.35
C HIS A 440 12.47 -10.88 4.67
N ALA A 441 12.54 -11.26 5.96
CA ALA A 441 12.48 -12.66 6.36
C ALA A 441 11.12 -13.28 6.00
N ARG A 442 10.00 -12.58 6.27
CA ARG A 442 8.66 -13.02 5.85
C ARG A 442 8.58 -13.18 4.33
N ARG A 443 9.06 -12.22 3.56
CA ARG A 443 9.09 -12.29 2.10
C ARG A 443 9.89 -13.49 1.61
N VAL A 444 11.12 -13.71 2.10
CA VAL A 444 11.95 -14.85 1.68
C VAL A 444 11.29 -16.19 2.06
N LEU A 445 10.58 -16.28 3.20
CA LEU A 445 9.78 -17.47 3.54
C LEU A 445 8.66 -17.69 2.53
N GLN A 446 7.91 -16.65 2.18
CA GLN A 446 6.86 -16.72 1.17
C GLN A 446 7.40 -17.15 -0.20
N GLU A 447 8.51 -16.56 -0.64
CA GLU A 447 9.20 -16.93 -1.89
C GLU A 447 9.57 -18.41 -1.93
N ARG A 448 10.15 -18.93 -0.84
CA ARG A 448 10.56 -20.34 -0.75
C ARG A 448 9.38 -21.30 -0.78
N VAL A 449 8.35 -20.97 -0.03
CA VAL A 449 7.13 -21.79 -0.01
C VAL A 449 6.45 -21.76 -1.38
N ALA A 450 6.34 -20.59 -2.01
CA ALA A 450 5.77 -20.45 -3.35
C ALA A 450 6.58 -21.23 -4.40
N ALA A 451 7.90 -21.12 -4.39
CA ALA A 451 8.77 -21.88 -5.29
C ALA A 451 8.65 -23.40 -5.09
N ALA A 452 8.63 -23.87 -3.84
CA ALA A 452 8.41 -25.29 -3.54
C ALA A 452 7.00 -25.74 -3.95
N GLY A 453 5.99 -24.86 -3.82
CA GLY A 453 4.61 -25.13 -4.21
C GLY A 453 4.42 -25.43 -5.70
N THR A 454 5.28 -24.92 -6.57
CA THR A 454 5.20 -25.21 -8.01
C THR A 454 5.38 -26.70 -8.32
N GLN A 455 5.99 -27.47 -7.42
CA GLN A 455 6.21 -28.91 -7.55
C GLN A 455 5.05 -29.74 -6.98
N GLU A 456 4.04 -29.13 -6.35
CA GLU A 456 2.94 -29.83 -5.72
C GLU A 456 1.81 -30.12 -6.71
N SER A 457 1.37 -31.39 -6.81
CA SER A 457 0.17 -31.74 -7.56
C SER A 457 -1.09 -31.41 -6.76
N VAL A 458 -2.00 -30.67 -7.40
CA VAL A 458 -3.29 -30.23 -6.85
C VAL A 458 -4.39 -30.34 -7.92
N ASP A 459 -4.30 -31.32 -8.80
CA ASP A 459 -5.18 -31.44 -9.99
C ASP A 459 -6.65 -31.62 -9.61
N GLU A 460 -6.93 -32.22 -8.45
CA GLU A 460 -8.28 -32.43 -7.91
C GLU A 460 -8.88 -31.15 -7.27
N ILE A 461 -8.08 -30.08 -7.11
CA ILE A 461 -8.50 -28.85 -6.45
C ILE A 461 -9.03 -27.85 -7.48
N PRO A 462 -10.14 -27.14 -7.19
CA PRO A 462 -10.67 -26.09 -8.06
C PRO A 462 -9.62 -25.05 -8.46
N ALA A 463 -9.64 -24.61 -9.73
CA ALA A 463 -8.63 -23.72 -10.30
C ALA A 463 -8.40 -22.45 -9.49
N GLY A 464 -9.47 -21.87 -8.93
CA GLY A 464 -9.42 -20.60 -8.20
C GLY A 464 -8.60 -20.63 -6.90
N ILE A 465 -8.32 -21.82 -6.34
CA ILE A 465 -7.61 -21.97 -5.07
C ILE A 465 -6.36 -22.86 -5.17
N ARG A 466 -5.99 -23.29 -6.39
CA ARG A 466 -4.85 -24.19 -6.61
C ARG A 466 -3.53 -23.63 -6.08
N ASP A 467 -3.28 -22.37 -6.32
CA ASP A 467 -2.02 -21.74 -5.91
C ASP A 467 -1.92 -21.64 -4.37
N TYR A 468 -3.03 -21.35 -3.70
CA TYR A 468 -3.09 -21.42 -2.24
C TYR A 468 -2.86 -22.86 -1.72
N ALA A 469 -3.50 -23.86 -2.33
CA ALA A 469 -3.34 -25.24 -1.94
C ALA A 469 -1.91 -25.76 -2.17
N ARG A 470 -1.26 -25.34 -3.25
CA ARG A 470 0.16 -25.63 -3.52
C ARG A 470 1.06 -25.03 -2.46
N THR A 471 0.85 -23.75 -2.14
CA THR A 471 1.58 -23.05 -1.08
C THR A 471 1.44 -23.78 0.25
N ARG A 472 0.23 -24.15 0.64
CA ARG A 472 -0.04 -24.87 1.89
C ARG A 472 0.67 -26.23 1.93
N LYS A 473 0.56 -27.07 0.89
CA LYS A 473 1.25 -28.37 0.81
C LYS A 473 2.77 -28.24 0.92
N ALA A 474 3.34 -27.23 0.28
CA ALA A 474 4.78 -26.97 0.37
C ALA A 474 5.19 -26.51 1.78
N ALA A 475 4.39 -25.67 2.42
CA ALA A 475 4.62 -25.19 3.78
C ALA A 475 4.56 -26.33 4.83
N GLU A 476 3.69 -27.33 4.64
CA GLU A 476 3.61 -28.53 5.50
C GLU A 476 4.94 -29.32 5.53
N LYS A 477 5.76 -29.19 4.49
CA LYS A 477 7.10 -29.80 4.40
C LYS A 477 8.22 -28.93 5.01
N MET A 478 7.87 -27.80 5.61
CA MET A 478 8.81 -26.87 6.24
C MET A 478 8.55 -26.78 7.76
N PRO A 479 9.06 -27.76 8.56
CA PRO A 479 8.73 -27.87 9.97
C PRO A 479 9.15 -26.66 10.82
N ALA A 480 10.09 -25.83 10.35
CA ALA A 480 10.48 -24.61 11.04
C ALA A 480 9.31 -23.62 11.22
N LEU A 481 8.28 -23.67 10.36
CA LEU A 481 7.12 -22.78 10.44
C LEU A 481 6.23 -23.09 11.68
N GLU A 482 6.33 -24.28 12.27
CA GLU A 482 5.54 -24.63 13.46
C GLU A 482 5.85 -23.70 14.66
N ALA A 483 7.09 -23.25 14.79
CA ALA A 483 7.47 -22.31 15.85
C ALA A 483 6.74 -20.96 15.78
N LEU A 484 6.16 -20.62 14.63
CA LEU A 484 5.34 -19.40 14.48
C LEU A 484 3.99 -19.52 15.20
N HIS A 485 3.39 -20.71 15.28
CA HIS A 485 2.16 -20.92 16.06
C HIS A 485 2.41 -20.66 17.54
N ASP A 486 3.51 -21.20 18.09
CA ASP A 486 3.91 -20.95 19.49
C ASP A 486 4.17 -19.44 19.72
N ALA A 487 4.71 -18.74 18.73
CA ALA A 487 4.95 -17.30 18.82
C ALA A 487 3.65 -16.49 18.83
N VAL A 488 2.61 -16.88 18.06
CA VAL A 488 1.29 -16.23 18.12
C VAL A 488 0.59 -16.51 19.42
N ASP A 489 0.65 -17.75 19.92
CA ASP A 489 -0.02 -18.18 21.15
C ASP A 489 0.71 -17.73 22.43
N GLY A 490 1.96 -17.27 22.28
CA GLY A 490 2.81 -16.88 23.40
C GLY A 490 2.42 -15.57 24.09
N SER A 491 3.16 -15.22 25.14
CA SER A 491 2.95 -14.02 25.96
C SER A 491 3.66 -12.77 25.44
N GLY A 492 4.11 -12.76 24.17
CA GLY A 492 4.73 -11.61 23.52
C GLY A 492 3.78 -10.41 23.37
N ASP A 493 4.33 -9.23 23.12
CA ASP A 493 3.52 -8.06 22.74
C ASP A 493 2.75 -8.29 21.42
N ALA A 494 1.69 -7.52 21.20
CA ALA A 494 0.85 -7.65 20.00
C ALA A 494 1.66 -7.59 18.70
N SER A 495 2.62 -6.67 18.61
CA SER A 495 3.45 -6.48 17.44
C SER A 495 4.29 -7.73 17.10
N SER A 496 4.89 -8.36 18.11
CA SER A 496 5.68 -9.61 17.93
C SER A 496 4.79 -10.79 17.50
N ARG A 497 3.61 -10.91 18.13
CA ARG A 497 2.62 -11.95 17.83
C ARG A 497 2.05 -11.77 16.43
N LEU A 498 1.76 -10.54 16.02
CA LEU A 498 1.29 -10.22 14.67
C LEU A 498 2.30 -10.59 13.59
N ARG A 499 3.60 -10.35 13.81
CA ARG A 499 4.63 -10.77 12.84
C ARG A 499 4.61 -12.26 12.58
N ALA A 500 4.41 -13.07 13.62
CA ALA A 500 4.27 -14.52 13.48
C ALA A 500 2.96 -14.90 12.75
N LEU A 501 1.85 -14.25 13.09
CA LEU A 501 0.55 -14.46 12.43
C LEU A 501 0.65 -14.14 10.92
N TRP A 502 1.26 -13.02 10.57
CA TRP A 502 1.48 -12.65 9.18
C TRP A 502 2.37 -13.66 8.44
N ALA A 503 3.43 -14.16 9.08
CA ALA A 503 4.28 -15.18 8.47
C ALA A 503 3.53 -16.50 8.22
N LEU A 504 2.65 -16.91 9.15
CA LEU A 504 1.77 -18.06 8.95
C LEU A 504 0.77 -17.81 7.82
N HIS A 505 0.21 -16.61 7.73
CA HIS A 505 -0.73 -16.24 6.68
C HIS A 505 -0.11 -16.35 5.29
N LEU A 506 1.00 -15.66 5.04
CA LEU A 506 1.64 -15.63 3.72
C LEU A 506 2.27 -16.98 3.29
N THR A 507 2.51 -17.87 4.25
CA THR A 507 2.94 -19.26 3.97
C THR A 507 1.78 -20.25 3.90
N GLY A 508 0.53 -19.82 4.07
CA GLY A 508 -0.66 -20.67 4.03
C GLY A 508 -0.79 -21.61 5.22
N ARG A 509 -0.18 -21.28 6.37
CA ARG A 509 -0.15 -22.14 7.57
C ARG A 509 -1.18 -21.75 8.64
N ILE A 510 -2.05 -20.76 8.43
CA ILE A 510 -3.19 -20.53 9.33
C ILE A 510 -4.21 -21.65 9.10
N LEU A 511 -4.47 -22.43 10.15
CA LEU A 511 -5.44 -23.51 10.13
C LEU A 511 -6.81 -23.00 10.63
N PRO A 512 -7.93 -23.67 10.31
CA PRO A 512 -9.26 -23.27 10.81
C PRO A 512 -9.34 -23.22 12.35
N GLU A 513 -8.68 -24.15 13.05
CA GLU A 513 -8.57 -24.18 14.50
C GLU A 513 -7.78 -23.01 15.07
N ASP A 514 -6.76 -22.51 14.37
CA ASP A 514 -6.01 -21.32 14.75
C ASP A 514 -6.91 -20.09 14.65
N ALA A 515 -7.58 -19.91 13.53
CA ALA A 515 -8.52 -18.82 13.34
C ALA A 515 -9.64 -18.85 14.40
N ALA A 516 -10.20 -20.04 14.71
CA ALA A 516 -11.23 -20.21 15.75
C ALA A 516 -10.75 -19.85 17.16
N ARG A 517 -9.44 -20.03 17.41
CA ARG A 517 -8.78 -19.65 18.68
C ARG A 517 -8.47 -18.14 18.70
N TRP A 518 -7.82 -17.62 17.67
CA TRP A 518 -7.33 -16.25 17.63
C TRP A 518 -8.42 -15.20 17.47
N ILE A 519 -9.58 -15.51 16.92
CA ILE A 519 -10.73 -14.58 16.93
C ILE A 519 -11.28 -14.32 18.36
N ARG A 520 -10.85 -15.11 19.34
CA ARG A 520 -11.18 -14.94 20.77
C ARG A 520 -9.99 -14.49 21.60
N ASP A 521 -8.89 -14.13 20.96
CA ASP A 521 -7.68 -13.67 21.63
C ASP A 521 -7.96 -12.44 22.53
N PRO A 522 -7.34 -12.31 23.69
CA PRO A 522 -7.51 -11.12 24.53
C PRO A 522 -7.07 -9.82 23.84
N ASP A 523 -6.10 -9.88 22.93
CA ASP A 523 -5.61 -8.72 22.20
C ASP A 523 -6.49 -8.40 20.99
N PRO A 524 -7.05 -7.18 20.88
CA PRO A 524 -7.90 -6.79 19.77
C PRO A 524 -7.18 -6.73 18.42
N GLN A 525 -5.86 -6.51 18.40
CA GLN A 525 -5.09 -6.49 17.16
C GLN A 525 -4.98 -7.90 16.56
N ILE A 526 -4.78 -8.92 17.41
CA ILE A 526 -4.77 -10.32 16.98
C ILE A 526 -6.14 -10.72 16.44
N ARG A 527 -7.25 -10.36 17.14
CA ARG A 527 -8.61 -10.65 16.64
C ARG A 527 -8.88 -9.96 15.30
N ALA A 528 -8.53 -8.69 15.18
CA ALA A 528 -8.74 -7.91 13.95
C ALA A 528 -7.96 -8.49 12.76
N TRP A 529 -6.70 -8.84 12.95
CA TRP A 529 -5.88 -9.45 11.91
C TRP A 529 -6.32 -10.89 11.57
N THR A 530 -6.83 -11.64 12.55
CA THR A 530 -7.44 -12.96 12.28
C THR A 530 -8.64 -12.80 11.35
N VAL A 531 -9.51 -11.80 11.59
CA VAL A 531 -10.62 -11.48 10.69
C VAL A 531 -10.09 -11.12 9.29
N GLN A 532 -9.10 -10.22 9.21
CA GLN A 532 -8.58 -9.75 7.92
C GLN A 532 -7.98 -10.89 7.09
N THR A 533 -7.09 -11.69 7.69
CA THR A 533 -6.38 -12.79 7.00
C THR A 533 -7.30 -13.95 6.63
N PHE A 534 -8.23 -14.33 7.52
CA PHE A 534 -9.17 -15.41 7.25
C PHE A 534 -10.11 -15.06 6.11
N PHE A 535 -10.68 -13.84 6.10
CA PHE A 535 -11.60 -13.42 5.04
C PHE A 535 -10.91 -12.98 3.75
N GLU A 536 -9.62 -12.85 3.73
CA GLU A 536 -8.87 -12.66 2.50
C GLU A 536 -8.92 -13.91 1.60
N HIS A 537 -8.78 -15.08 2.18
CA HIS A 537 -8.92 -16.34 1.46
C HIS A 537 -10.39 -16.72 1.21
N SER A 538 -11.30 -16.40 2.11
CA SER A 538 -12.72 -16.72 1.95
C SER A 538 -13.39 -15.95 0.81
N GLY A 539 -12.89 -14.78 0.42
CA GLY A 539 -13.34 -14.13 -0.83
C GLY A 539 -13.10 -14.99 -2.08
N MET A 540 -12.11 -15.89 -2.06
CA MET A 540 -11.92 -16.94 -3.07
C MET A 540 -12.85 -18.14 -2.84
N LEU A 541 -13.16 -18.47 -1.60
CA LEU A 541 -13.97 -19.62 -1.21
C LEU A 541 -15.47 -19.40 -1.44
N PHE A 542 -15.95 -18.17 -1.33
CA PHE A 542 -17.37 -17.83 -1.59
C PHE A 542 -17.80 -18.03 -3.07
N SER A 543 -16.86 -18.16 -3.99
CA SER A 543 -17.14 -18.42 -5.40
C SER A 543 -17.26 -19.91 -5.75
N GLU A 544 -16.97 -20.84 -4.79
CA GLU A 544 -16.95 -22.29 -5.03
C GLU A 544 -18.00 -23.01 -4.18
N PRO A 545 -18.90 -23.82 -4.79
CA PRO A 545 -20.02 -24.50 -4.09
C PRO A 545 -19.59 -25.44 -2.95
N THR A 546 -18.39 -26.00 -3.02
CA THR A 546 -17.86 -26.94 -2.00
C THR A 546 -17.47 -26.28 -0.69
N PHE A 547 -17.45 -24.94 -0.64
CA PHE A 547 -17.07 -24.18 0.54
C PHE A 547 -18.24 -23.44 1.21
N GLU A 548 -19.49 -23.65 0.77
CA GLU A 548 -20.66 -23.05 1.41
C GLU A 548 -20.75 -23.36 2.91
N GLN A 549 -20.33 -24.54 3.35
CA GLN A 549 -20.34 -24.90 4.77
C GLN A 549 -19.28 -24.14 5.59
N LEU A 550 -18.07 -23.94 5.03
CA LEU A 550 -17.03 -23.13 5.65
C LEU A 550 -17.41 -21.64 5.62
N ALA A 551 -18.06 -21.18 4.56
CA ALA A 551 -18.56 -19.83 4.42
C ALA A 551 -19.67 -19.53 5.47
N GLY A 552 -20.58 -20.47 5.74
CA GLY A 552 -21.63 -20.32 6.76
C GLY A 552 -21.04 -20.07 8.15
N SER A 553 -20.13 -20.93 8.61
CA SER A 553 -19.46 -20.78 9.91
C SER A 553 -18.63 -19.50 10.03
N SER A 554 -18.08 -19.02 8.91
CA SER A 554 -17.33 -17.77 8.85
C SER A 554 -18.22 -16.53 8.99
N VAL A 555 -19.40 -16.54 8.35
CA VAL A 555 -20.39 -15.45 8.50
C VAL A 555 -20.92 -15.41 9.93
N GLU A 556 -21.23 -16.56 10.53
CA GLU A 556 -21.64 -16.65 11.94
C GLU A 556 -20.57 -16.07 12.90
N ALA A 557 -19.29 -16.36 12.65
CA ALA A 557 -18.19 -15.79 13.42
C ALA A 557 -18.12 -14.26 13.30
N LEU A 558 -18.33 -13.72 12.08
CA LEU A 558 -18.43 -12.26 11.89
C LEU A 558 -19.64 -11.65 12.61
N VAL A 559 -20.79 -12.31 12.60
CA VAL A 559 -21.99 -11.86 13.33
C VAL A 559 -21.73 -11.83 14.83
N ALA A 560 -21.06 -12.86 15.38
CA ALA A 560 -20.70 -12.91 16.80
C ALA A 560 -19.74 -11.76 17.17
N LEU A 561 -18.66 -11.56 16.41
CA LEU A 561 -17.74 -10.43 16.63
C LEU A 561 -18.44 -9.07 16.45
N ALA A 562 -19.27 -8.93 15.41
CA ALA A 562 -20.05 -7.72 15.19
C ALA A 562 -20.97 -7.39 16.35
N SER A 563 -21.53 -8.40 17.03
CA SER A 563 -22.49 -8.22 18.15
C SER A 563 -21.82 -7.97 19.48
N GLU A 564 -20.71 -8.65 19.77
CA GLU A 564 -20.20 -8.85 21.13
C GLU A 564 -18.82 -8.25 21.35
N ASP A 565 -18.03 -7.97 20.29
CA ASP A 565 -16.66 -7.50 20.49
C ASP A 565 -16.62 -6.06 21.03
N PRO A 566 -15.98 -5.84 22.19
CA PRO A 566 -15.92 -4.51 22.79
C PRO A 566 -15.01 -3.54 22.05
N SER A 567 -14.13 -4.03 21.18
CA SER A 567 -13.11 -3.22 20.51
C SER A 567 -13.61 -2.60 19.21
N PRO A 568 -13.55 -1.28 19.06
CA PRO A 568 -13.85 -0.62 17.78
C PRO A 568 -12.85 -1.01 16.67
N VAL A 569 -11.63 -1.42 17.02
CA VAL A 569 -10.63 -1.92 16.07
C VAL A 569 -11.09 -3.23 15.44
N VAL A 570 -11.67 -4.14 16.22
CA VAL A 570 -12.22 -5.40 15.70
C VAL A 570 -13.46 -5.12 14.87
N ARG A 571 -14.37 -4.26 15.32
CA ARG A 571 -15.56 -3.88 14.54
C ARG A 571 -15.18 -3.21 13.21
N ARG A 572 -14.07 -2.45 13.16
CA ARG A 572 -13.49 -1.93 11.90
C ARG A 572 -13.10 -3.07 10.95
N ALA A 573 -12.40 -4.08 11.45
CA ALA A 573 -12.00 -5.25 10.64
C ALA A 573 -13.22 -6.03 10.15
N VAL A 574 -14.25 -6.20 10.98
CA VAL A 574 -15.52 -6.84 10.60
C VAL A 574 -16.25 -6.04 9.52
N ALA A 575 -16.31 -4.71 9.63
CA ALA A 575 -16.95 -3.84 8.62
C ALA A 575 -16.22 -3.89 7.28
N SER A 576 -14.88 -3.96 7.31
CA SER A 576 -14.06 -4.17 6.11
C SER A 576 -14.32 -5.56 5.50
N ALA A 577 -14.31 -6.63 6.32
CA ALA A 577 -14.55 -8.00 5.88
C ALA A 577 -15.96 -8.16 5.29
N ALA A 578 -16.98 -7.53 5.90
CA ALA A 578 -18.36 -7.58 5.42
C ALA A 578 -18.51 -7.11 3.96
N GLN A 579 -17.66 -6.19 3.50
CA GLN A 579 -17.71 -5.74 2.10
C GLN A 579 -17.26 -6.83 1.10
N ARG A 580 -16.56 -7.87 1.55
CA ARG A 580 -16.09 -9.01 0.75
C ARG A 580 -17.02 -10.23 0.84
N VAL A 581 -17.94 -10.22 1.80
CA VAL A 581 -19.00 -11.22 1.91
C VAL A 581 -20.05 -10.97 0.81
N PRO A 582 -20.63 -12.01 0.17
CA PRO A 582 -21.71 -11.83 -0.78
C PRO A 582 -22.87 -11.01 -0.22
N VAL A 583 -23.42 -10.11 -1.03
CA VAL A 583 -24.43 -9.12 -0.60
C VAL A 583 -25.59 -9.76 0.17
N ALA A 584 -26.09 -10.90 -0.30
CA ALA A 584 -27.21 -11.61 0.34
C ALA A 584 -26.93 -12.10 1.77
N GLN A 585 -25.64 -12.32 2.11
CA GLN A 585 -25.20 -12.86 3.41
C GLN A 585 -24.78 -11.77 4.41
N ARG A 586 -24.76 -10.49 4.03
CA ARG A 586 -24.29 -9.38 4.87
C ARG A 586 -25.28 -8.93 5.95
N TRP A 587 -26.56 -9.19 5.80
CA TRP A 587 -27.62 -8.54 6.57
C TRP A 587 -27.47 -8.69 8.08
N ASP A 588 -27.17 -9.89 8.58
CA ASP A 588 -27.05 -10.14 10.02
C ASP A 588 -25.78 -9.49 10.59
N ILE A 589 -24.67 -9.45 9.83
CA ILE A 589 -23.46 -8.72 10.21
C ILE A 589 -23.78 -7.22 10.34
N LEU A 590 -24.49 -6.65 9.36
CA LEU A 590 -24.86 -5.24 9.35
C LEU A 590 -25.81 -4.89 10.49
N LYS A 591 -26.81 -5.74 10.73
CA LYS A 591 -27.75 -5.59 11.86
C LYS A 591 -27.00 -5.56 13.19
N ALA A 592 -26.00 -6.43 13.36
CA ALA A 592 -25.17 -6.46 14.54
C ALA A 592 -24.32 -5.19 14.71
N LEU A 593 -23.55 -4.81 13.68
CA LEU A 593 -22.70 -3.61 13.69
C LEU A 593 -23.52 -2.32 13.96
N LEU A 594 -24.67 -2.16 13.32
CA LEU A 594 -25.46 -0.93 13.40
C LEU A 594 -26.21 -0.75 14.72
N ARG A 595 -26.11 -1.72 15.66
CA ARG A 595 -26.60 -1.61 17.04
C ARG A 595 -25.63 -0.93 17.98
N HIS A 596 -24.36 -0.76 17.60
CA HIS A 596 -23.34 -0.09 18.40
C HIS A 596 -23.47 1.44 18.32
N GLY A 597 -24.47 1.98 19.04
CA GLY A 597 -24.72 3.44 19.07
C GLY A 597 -23.51 4.25 19.55
N GLU A 598 -22.63 3.67 20.37
CA GLU A 598 -21.36 4.24 20.84
C GLU A 598 -20.38 4.57 19.70
N ASP A 599 -20.48 3.87 18.57
CA ASP A 599 -19.62 4.11 17.41
C ASP A 599 -20.04 5.34 16.59
N SER A 600 -21.14 6.01 16.94
CA SER A 600 -21.67 7.17 16.19
C SER A 600 -20.69 8.33 16.10
N SER A 601 -19.78 8.48 17.06
CA SER A 601 -18.75 9.53 17.10
C SER A 601 -17.37 9.05 16.65
N ASP A 602 -17.23 7.77 16.27
CA ASP A 602 -15.97 7.25 15.74
C ASP A 602 -15.68 7.86 14.36
N PHE A 603 -14.40 8.11 14.08
CA PHE A 603 -13.99 8.80 12.88
C PHE A 603 -14.20 7.95 11.61
N ASN A 604 -14.06 6.63 11.70
CA ASN A 604 -14.10 5.71 10.57
C ASN A 604 -15.39 4.88 10.51
N LEU A 605 -15.86 4.37 11.67
CA LEU A 605 -16.85 3.31 11.73
C LEU A 605 -18.19 3.67 11.06
N PRO A 606 -18.77 4.86 11.26
CA PRO A 606 -20.05 5.19 10.63
C PRO A 606 -19.98 5.10 9.10
N LEU A 607 -18.88 5.53 8.50
CA LEU A 607 -18.69 5.48 7.05
C LEU A 607 -18.35 4.07 6.57
N LEU A 608 -17.49 3.34 7.26
CA LEU A 608 -17.22 1.93 6.92
C LEU A 608 -18.49 1.07 7.03
N TYR A 609 -19.34 1.32 8.03
CA TYR A 609 -20.64 0.65 8.14
C TYR A 609 -21.54 0.98 6.96
N TRP A 610 -21.55 2.25 6.53
CA TRP A 610 -22.29 2.65 5.35
C TRP A 610 -21.78 1.95 4.08
N TYR A 611 -20.46 1.92 3.85
CA TYR A 611 -19.88 1.28 2.67
C TYR A 611 -20.19 -0.23 2.60
N ALA A 612 -20.30 -0.91 3.74
CA ALA A 612 -20.75 -2.29 3.80
C ALA A 612 -22.28 -2.44 3.56
N THR A 613 -23.07 -1.43 3.96
CA THR A 613 -24.54 -1.43 3.95
C THR A 613 -25.13 -1.01 2.61
N GLU A 614 -24.46 -0.16 1.86
CA GLU A 614 -24.98 0.49 0.65
C GLU A 614 -25.43 -0.53 -0.41
N GLY A 615 -24.63 -1.56 -0.69
CA GLY A 615 -24.98 -2.63 -1.62
C GLY A 615 -26.27 -3.38 -1.23
N PRO A 616 -26.35 -3.98 -0.03
CA PRO A 616 -27.56 -4.63 0.48
C PRO A 616 -28.82 -3.76 0.42
N VAL A 617 -28.75 -2.51 0.88
CA VAL A 617 -29.91 -1.58 0.85
C VAL A 617 -30.44 -1.38 -0.57
N SER A 618 -29.56 -1.43 -1.56
CA SER A 618 -29.92 -1.28 -2.97
C SER A 618 -30.63 -2.51 -3.57
N THR A 619 -30.56 -3.67 -2.90
CA THR A 619 -31.12 -4.94 -3.42
C THR A 619 -32.45 -5.33 -2.80
N ASP A 620 -32.73 -4.91 -1.55
CA ASP A 620 -33.92 -5.32 -0.79
C ASP A 620 -34.45 -4.17 0.08
N ALA A 621 -35.49 -3.49 -0.41
CA ALA A 621 -36.06 -2.32 0.26
C ALA A 621 -36.80 -2.67 1.57
N ASP A 622 -37.37 -3.88 1.69
CA ASP A 622 -38.09 -4.29 2.88
C ASP A 622 -37.11 -4.59 4.03
N ARG A 623 -36.05 -5.36 3.76
CA ARG A 623 -34.98 -5.60 4.74
C ARG A 623 -34.24 -4.32 5.09
N ALA A 624 -34.02 -3.42 4.12
CA ALA A 624 -33.43 -2.12 4.34
C ALA A 624 -34.27 -1.23 5.27
N THR A 625 -35.61 -1.29 5.14
CA THR A 625 -36.54 -0.58 6.03
C THR A 625 -36.49 -1.12 7.46
N GLN A 626 -36.40 -2.43 7.63
CA GLN A 626 -36.20 -3.04 8.95
C GLN A 626 -34.85 -2.62 9.56
N LEU A 627 -33.77 -2.66 8.77
CA LEU A 627 -32.44 -2.25 9.20
C LEU A 627 -32.41 -0.76 9.62
N LEU A 628 -33.13 0.11 8.89
CA LEU A 628 -33.29 1.53 9.23
C LEU A 628 -33.91 1.72 10.61
N GLN A 629 -34.93 0.91 10.97
CA GLN A 629 -35.61 1.00 12.27
C GLN A 629 -34.69 0.57 13.43
N GLU A 630 -33.85 -0.44 13.22
CA GLU A 630 -32.95 -1.00 14.23
C GLU A 630 -31.61 -0.25 14.35
N CYS A 631 -31.20 0.48 13.32
CA CYS A 631 -29.92 1.18 13.25
C CYS A 631 -29.82 2.29 14.34
N LYS A 632 -28.78 2.23 15.16
CA LYS A 632 -28.50 3.23 16.21
C LYS A 632 -27.49 4.29 15.81
N ILE A 633 -26.91 4.19 14.60
CA ILE A 633 -25.92 5.15 14.07
C ILE A 633 -26.66 6.22 13.26
N PRO A 634 -26.77 7.47 13.73
CA PRO A 634 -27.58 8.51 13.08
C PRO A 634 -27.19 8.75 11.62
N LYS A 635 -25.89 8.84 11.32
CA LYS A 635 -25.36 9.05 9.96
C LYS A 635 -25.77 7.92 9.01
N VAL A 636 -25.65 6.66 9.43
CA VAL A 636 -26.03 5.51 8.60
C VAL A 636 -27.54 5.43 8.41
N ARG A 637 -28.32 5.77 9.43
CA ARG A 637 -29.81 5.88 9.31
C ARG A 637 -30.20 6.90 8.23
N GLU A 638 -29.56 8.07 8.25
CA GLU A 638 -29.79 9.10 7.24
C GLU A 638 -29.50 8.56 5.84
N PHE A 639 -28.36 7.89 5.65
CA PHE A 639 -27.95 7.36 4.35
C PHE A 639 -28.85 6.23 3.87
N ILE A 640 -29.29 5.32 4.73
CA ILE A 640 -30.27 4.29 4.39
C ILE A 640 -31.61 4.95 3.94
N ALA A 641 -32.12 5.91 4.71
CA ALA A 641 -33.37 6.60 4.38
C ALA A 641 -33.25 7.36 3.03
N ARG A 642 -32.14 8.04 2.80
CA ARG A 642 -31.84 8.75 1.56
C ARG A 642 -31.80 7.78 0.37
N ARG A 643 -31.15 6.62 0.53
CA ARG A 643 -31.07 5.58 -0.52
C ARG A 643 -32.44 4.99 -0.84
N LEU A 644 -33.23 4.65 0.16
CA LEU A 644 -34.60 4.14 -0.02
C LEU A 644 -35.47 5.15 -0.75
N THR A 645 -35.38 6.44 -0.41
CA THR A 645 -36.12 7.52 -1.10
C THR A 645 -35.71 7.60 -2.57
N GLN A 646 -34.43 7.54 -2.89
CA GLN A 646 -33.94 7.55 -4.27
C GLN A 646 -34.46 6.34 -5.07
N MET A 647 -34.46 5.15 -4.47
CA MET A 647 -35.00 3.94 -5.10
C MET A 647 -36.52 4.05 -5.37
N ALA A 648 -37.26 4.64 -4.46
CA ALA A 648 -38.71 4.86 -4.64
C ALA A 648 -38.97 5.88 -5.78
N LEU A 649 -38.20 6.97 -5.85
CA LEU A 649 -38.35 7.96 -6.92
C LEU A 649 -37.93 7.42 -8.31
N ALA A 650 -36.99 6.49 -8.37
CA ALA A 650 -36.55 5.89 -9.63
C ALA A 650 -37.55 4.86 -10.20
N LYS A 651 -38.53 4.40 -9.41
CA LYS A 651 -39.60 3.49 -9.84
C LYS A 651 -40.83 4.22 -10.39
N ASN A 652 -40.94 5.51 -10.13
CA ASN A 652 -42.00 6.40 -10.64
C ASN A 652 -41.47 7.21 -11.85
#